data_06783730033210ea7482258a9a593922
#
_entry.id   06783730033210ea7482258a9a593922
#
_cell.length_a   1.000
_cell.length_b   1.000
_cell.length_c   1.000
_cell.angle_alpha   90.00
_cell.angle_beta   90.00
_cell.angle_gamma   90.00
#
_symmetry.space_group_name_H-M   'P 1'
#
loop_
_entity.id
_entity.type
_entity.pdbx_description
1 polymer ?
#
loop_
_entity_poly.entity_id
_entity_poly.type
_entity_poly.pdbx_seq_one_letter_code
_entity_poly.pdbx_strand_id
1 'polypeptide(L)'
;MKAMRTLTAASAGAVVAGALLWAPAAAFAVTGTTYYVDPGGSDSADGLSPSTAWKSLAKVNAQTLSPGDAVLFEAGGQWSGQLAPHGSGAAGSPITIGAYGSGAKPRIDGGGTVDAAVKIANQHDVTVSGLEVTNTGSGATPRIGIQVTASDYGPVDRISVTGTYVHDIQGATSGNDSSNPSVGGIVVSALGGTTPTYYRDLSITDNEVANSRSYGIVTWSSWMQREGWTSLWDFMPVPAGGYRAWTPSTGVVVSGNNVHDISAGGITVMQAQGARIDHNRVDKTAQNHGNVGIWWAGADDTVVEYNEVSGTKYWGLSSDGNGFDADASVHRSLIQYNYSHDNEGGFFIAVSTGTGPAEATIRYNVSQGDGNQIFALSTNAKNIDVYNNTIWTPLTPFIANNPDRAGFSLVKVWNTSVSNVSFRNNIIYNGAGLAYRDSAAVSYDRNLYFSGPVPSKDAAAIVTDPQLTAPGAATGIGDLGGYLPTAASPAIAAGLTIPLNGGKDAVGTPLPSGMPDLGALQRTAGQGRNEAAPVVTASLGNGQSTVPASIADGRDSTPWASPSSGVTFPQTITLEFPSDRVVSGIEFATTFGTGQGIKTLDVQAWQNGAWATVLTGGSLTWTGGSATVERRALSLPAAVTTAKLRIVVKSANLTWGNIAVSEISTR
;
A
#
# COMPACT_ATOMS: atom_id res chain seq x y z
N MET A 1 -12.63 14.97 -91.52
CA MET A 1 -11.15 14.99 -91.40
C MET A 1 -10.80 15.52 -90.03
N LYS A 2 -9.98 14.74 -89.31
CA LYS A 2 -9.32 15.03 -88.02
C LYS A 2 -10.16 15.40 -86.82
N ALA A 3 -10.25 14.42 -85.92
CA ALA A 3 -10.75 14.49 -84.58
C ALA A 3 -9.81 15.31 -83.66
N MET A 4 -10.45 16.11 -82.83
CA MET A 4 -9.71 16.79 -81.74
C MET A 4 -10.23 16.22 -80.42
N ARG A 5 -9.31 15.57 -79.68
CA ARG A 5 -9.55 15.04 -78.35
C ARG A 5 -9.39 16.14 -77.32
N THR A 6 -10.40 16.39 -76.54
CA THR A 6 -10.35 17.25 -75.34
C THR A 6 -9.78 16.45 -74.17
N LEU A 7 -8.69 16.94 -73.57
CA LEU A 7 -8.19 16.50 -72.28
C LEU A 7 -8.88 17.37 -71.20
N THR A 8 -9.54 16.70 -70.29
CA THR A 8 -10.01 17.30 -69.00
C THR A 8 -8.90 17.19 -67.99
N ALA A 9 -8.40 18.32 -67.47
CA ALA A 9 -7.45 18.41 -66.38
C ALA A 9 -8.24 18.38 -65.04
N ALA A 10 -7.93 17.40 -64.19
CA ALA A 10 -8.41 17.35 -62.81
C ALA A 10 -7.48 18.19 -61.97
N SER A 11 -7.99 19.22 -61.32
CA SER A 11 -7.27 20.04 -60.35
C SER A 11 -7.24 19.30 -59.00
N ALA A 12 -6.08 18.85 -58.56
CA ALA A 12 -5.86 18.38 -57.22
C ALA A 12 -5.64 19.60 -56.28
N GLY A 13 -6.58 19.84 -55.40
CA GLY A 13 -6.42 20.82 -54.31
C GLY A 13 -5.51 20.30 -53.24
N ALA A 14 -4.36 20.92 -53.07
CA ALA A 14 -3.45 20.65 -51.93
C ALA A 14 -4.01 21.31 -50.69
N VAL A 15 -4.44 20.51 -49.72
CA VAL A 15 -4.75 20.99 -48.35
C VAL A 15 -3.39 21.09 -47.61
N VAL A 16 -2.93 22.31 -47.42
CA VAL A 16 -1.79 22.59 -46.55
C VAL A 16 -2.32 22.54 -45.11
N ALA A 17 -2.09 21.44 -44.43
CA ALA A 17 -2.25 21.35 -42.98
C ALA A 17 -1.09 22.09 -42.30
N GLY A 18 -1.34 23.31 -41.84
CA GLY A 18 -0.42 24.05 -41.00
C GLY A 18 -0.27 23.37 -39.64
N ALA A 19 0.79 22.60 -39.44
CA ALA A 19 1.19 22.14 -38.13
C ALA A 19 1.73 23.37 -37.35
N LEU A 20 0.91 23.91 -36.46
CA LEU A 20 1.39 24.81 -35.40
C LEU A 20 2.32 24.00 -34.48
N LEU A 21 3.60 24.07 -34.73
CA LEU A 21 4.62 23.65 -33.77
C LEU A 21 4.54 24.58 -32.55
N TRP A 22 3.87 24.13 -31.50
CA TRP A 22 4.05 24.71 -30.19
C TRP A 22 5.45 24.36 -29.74
N ALA A 23 6.39 25.29 -29.91
CA ALA A 23 7.67 25.19 -29.24
C ALA A 23 7.40 25.31 -27.74
N PRO A 24 7.87 24.39 -26.88
CA PRO A 24 7.77 24.60 -25.45
C PRO A 24 8.51 25.90 -25.14
N ALA A 25 7.83 26.82 -24.46
CA ALA A 25 8.48 28.02 -23.96
C ALA A 25 9.71 27.57 -23.16
N ALA A 26 10.89 28.06 -23.53
CA ALA A 26 12.08 27.82 -22.76
C ALA A 26 11.78 28.33 -21.34
N ALA A 27 11.73 27.39 -20.38
CA ALA A 27 11.68 27.73 -18.99
C ALA A 27 12.98 28.49 -18.69
N PHE A 28 12.92 29.79 -18.56
CA PHE A 28 14.04 30.54 -18.01
C PHE A 28 14.22 30.02 -16.59
N ALA A 29 15.39 29.47 -16.28
CA ALA A 29 15.73 29.15 -14.90
C ALA A 29 15.65 30.45 -14.12
N VAL A 30 14.66 30.59 -13.24
CA VAL A 30 14.60 31.70 -12.31
C VAL A 30 15.76 31.47 -11.35
N THR A 31 16.80 32.30 -11.47
CA THR A 31 17.92 32.31 -10.52
C THR A 31 17.43 33.01 -9.26
N GLY A 32 16.99 32.20 -8.28
CA GLY A 32 16.58 32.68 -6.97
C GLY A 32 17.75 33.25 -6.17
N THR A 33 17.44 34.00 -5.14
CA THR A 33 18.40 34.55 -4.20
C THR A 33 18.70 33.55 -3.09
N THR A 34 19.99 33.37 -2.75
CA THR A 34 20.38 32.58 -1.59
C THR A 34 20.66 33.50 -0.41
N TYR A 35 19.95 33.26 0.70
CA TYR A 35 20.16 33.93 1.97
C TYR A 35 20.84 32.98 2.96
N TYR A 36 21.80 33.52 3.69
CA TYR A 36 22.57 32.80 4.69
C TYR A 36 22.17 33.23 6.09
N VAL A 37 22.11 32.27 7.04
CA VAL A 37 21.72 32.51 8.42
C VAL A 37 22.75 31.89 9.34
N ASP A 38 23.34 32.68 10.24
CA ASP A 38 24.42 32.27 11.18
C ASP A 38 24.11 32.87 12.56
N PRO A 39 24.18 32.11 13.67
CA PRO A 39 23.99 32.65 15.02
C PRO A 39 24.94 33.83 15.35
N GLY A 40 26.12 33.85 14.72
CA GLY A 40 27.09 34.96 14.81
C GLY A 40 26.83 36.12 13.87
N GLY A 41 25.83 36.03 12.96
CA GLY A 41 25.52 37.00 11.94
C GLY A 41 24.84 38.28 12.45
N SER A 42 24.27 39.08 11.55
CA SER A 42 23.58 40.32 11.86
C SER A 42 22.31 40.51 11.04
N ASP A 43 21.18 40.83 11.67
CA ASP A 43 19.91 41.09 11.00
C ASP A 43 19.88 42.42 10.21
N SER A 44 20.89 43.26 10.40
CA SER A 44 21.10 44.48 9.59
C SER A 44 21.90 44.22 8.30
N ALA A 45 22.52 43.04 8.16
CA ALA A 45 23.25 42.64 6.96
C ALA A 45 22.28 42.21 5.84
N ASP A 46 22.79 42.08 4.61
CA ASP A 46 21.99 41.69 3.44
C ASP A 46 21.65 40.19 3.35
N GLY A 47 22.42 39.34 4.07
CA GLY A 47 22.25 37.91 4.07
C GLY A 47 22.75 37.20 2.82
N LEU A 48 23.38 37.89 1.88
CA LEU A 48 23.71 37.34 0.55
C LEU A 48 25.02 36.52 0.48
N SER A 49 25.75 36.48 1.57
CA SER A 49 26.94 35.63 1.70
C SER A 49 27.09 35.08 3.13
N PRO A 50 27.88 34.04 3.36
CA PRO A 50 28.18 33.57 4.72
C PRO A 50 28.76 34.66 5.63
N SER A 51 29.57 35.61 5.10
CA SER A 51 30.16 36.70 5.85
C SER A 51 29.17 37.85 6.17
N THR A 52 28.06 37.94 5.48
CA THR A 52 26.99 38.91 5.71
C THR A 52 25.69 38.24 6.13
N ALA A 53 25.78 37.04 6.73
CA ALA A 53 24.64 36.24 7.13
C ALA A 53 23.68 36.97 8.10
N TRP A 54 22.40 36.67 8.00
CA TRP A 54 21.42 37.08 9.00
C TRP A 54 21.61 36.30 10.30
N LYS A 55 21.08 36.82 11.39
CA LYS A 55 21.24 36.20 12.69
C LYS A 55 20.05 35.40 13.15
N SER A 56 18.83 35.88 12.96
CA SER A 56 17.67 35.40 13.69
C SER A 56 16.59 34.76 12.80
N LEU A 57 15.79 33.85 13.39
CA LEU A 57 14.56 33.34 12.76
C LEU A 57 13.57 34.49 12.46
N ALA A 58 13.52 35.51 13.32
CA ALA A 58 12.63 36.66 13.12
C ALA A 58 12.95 37.39 11.81
N LYS A 59 14.23 37.51 11.47
CA LYS A 59 14.65 38.13 10.20
C LYS A 59 14.22 37.27 9.00
N VAL A 60 14.37 35.96 9.08
CA VAL A 60 13.92 35.02 8.06
C VAL A 60 12.39 35.08 7.90
N ASN A 61 11.66 35.00 9.00
CA ASN A 61 10.19 35.00 9.01
C ASN A 61 9.59 36.33 8.48
N ALA A 62 10.34 37.42 8.54
CA ALA A 62 9.92 38.71 7.99
C ALA A 62 10.10 38.80 6.46
N GLN A 63 10.76 37.86 5.82
CA GLN A 63 10.96 37.85 4.37
C GLN A 63 9.78 37.19 3.65
N THR A 64 9.45 37.72 2.49
CA THR A 64 8.62 37.02 1.50
C THR A 64 9.54 36.49 0.41
N LEU A 65 9.72 35.17 0.39
CA LEU A 65 10.58 34.49 -0.56
C LEU A 65 9.88 34.36 -1.91
N SER A 66 10.67 34.32 -2.97
CA SER A 66 10.25 34.20 -4.37
C SER A 66 10.65 32.83 -4.92
N PRO A 67 10.09 32.39 -6.06
CA PRO A 67 10.48 31.11 -6.70
C PRO A 67 12.00 31.04 -6.93
N GLY A 68 12.59 29.92 -6.48
CA GLY A 68 14.03 29.64 -6.57
C GLY A 68 14.87 30.20 -5.41
N ASP A 69 14.29 30.97 -4.49
CA ASP A 69 15.02 31.48 -3.34
C ASP A 69 15.40 30.34 -2.38
N ALA A 70 16.56 30.48 -1.72
CA ALA A 70 17.03 29.59 -0.71
C ALA A 70 17.34 30.32 0.60
N VAL A 71 16.99 29.75 1.74
CA VAL A 71 17.44 30.19 3.06
C VAL A 71 18.26 29.05 3.67
N LEU A 72 19.54 29.29 3.83
CA LEU A 72 20.48 28.28 4.28
C LEU A 72 21.03 28.64 5.67
N PHE A 73 20.90 27.72 6.61
CA PHE A 73 21.37 27.84 7.98
C PHE A 73 22.77 27.23 8.13
N GLU A 74 23.63 27.86 8.90
CA GLU A 74 24.98 27.37 9.10
C GLU A 74 25.00 26.04 9.87
N ALA A 75 25.74 25.06 9.34
CA ALA A 75 25.95 23.78 10.00
C ALA A 75 26.53 23.96 11.41
N GLY A 76 25.93 23.28 12.42
CA GLY A 76 26.28 23.43 13.85
C GLY A 76 25.64 24.64 14.53
N GLY A 77 25.00 25.55 13.79
CA GLY A 77 24.25 26.66 14.36
C GLY A 77 22.99 26.22 15.10
N GLN A 78 22.52 27.02 16.06
CA GLN A 78 21.31 26.75 16.84
C GLN A 78 20.44 27.99 16.95
N TRP A 79 19.14 27.81 16.74
CA TRP A 79 18.13 28.90 16.83
C TRP A 79 16.96 28.43 17.67
N SER A 80 16.47 29.29 18.56
CA SER A 80 15.29 29.04 19.39
C SER A 80 14.07 29.80 18.87
N GLY A 81 12.90 29.12 18.89
CA GLY A 81 11.64 29.68 18.43
C GLY A 81 11.12 28.98 17.18
N GLN A 82 10.15 29.63 16.51
CA GLN A 82 9.52 29.08 15.31
C GLN A 82 10.18 29.64 14.03
N LEU A 83 10.55 28.74 13.13
CA LEU A 83 10.89 29.05 11.74
C LEU A 83 9.61 28.94 10.89
N ALA A 84 9.12 30.05 10.39
CA ALA A 84 7.90 30.13 9.59
C ALA A 84 8.10 31.08 8.38
N PRO A 85 8.87 30.70 7.37
CA PRO A 85 9.11 31.51 6.18
C PRO A 85 7.84 31.71 5.38
N HIS A 86 7.75 32.79 4.61
CA HIS A 86 6.63 33.10 3.73
C HIS A 86 7.01 33.06 2.26
N GLY A 87 6.03 32.87 1.39
CA GLY A 87 6.19 32.81 -0.06
C GLY A 87 6.01 31.38 -0.61
N SER A 88 5.85 31.27 -1.89
CA SER A 88 5.76 29.98 -2.61
C SER A 88 6.73 29.97 -3.78
N GLY A 89 7.27 28.80 -4.08
CA GLY A 89 8.10 28.59 -5.25
C GLY A 89 7.27 28.44 -6.53
N ALA A 90 7.87 27.84 -7.51
CA ALA A 90 7.21 27.45 -8.76
C ALA A 90 7.77 26.10 -9.24
N ALA A 91 7.08 25.49 -10.21
CA ALA A 91 7.55 24.25 -10.83
C ALA A 91 8.98 24.39 -11.38
N GLY A 92 9.89 23.55 -10.88
CA GLY A 92 11.32 23.61 -11.23
C GLY A 92 12.12 24.72 -10.53
N SER A 93 11.49 25.54 -9.68
CA SER A 93 12.12 26.61 -8.91
C SER A 93 11.52 26.67 -7.50
N PRO A 94 11.67 25.62 -6.67
CA PRO A 94 11.13 25.61 -5.31
C PRO A 94 11.86 26.62 -4.43
N ILE A 95 11.17 27.05 -3.36
CA ILE A 95 11.86 27.69 -2.23
C ILE A 95 12.55 26.58 -1.44
N THR A 96 13.83 26.80 -1.10
CA THR A 96 14.62 25.82 -0.33
C THR A 96 14.93 26.38 1.06
N ILE A 97 14.56 25.63 2.09
CA ILE A 97 14.98 25.85 3.47
C ILE A 97 15.96 24.73 3.83
N GLY A 98 17.23 25.06 4.07
CA GLY A 98 18.26 24.03 4.21
C GLY A 98 19.47 24.46 5.02
N ALA A 99 20.60 23.80 4.79
CA ALA A 99 21.85 24.00 5.49
C ALA A 99 22.99 24.39 4.55
N TYR A 100 23.99 25.10 5.05
CA TYR A 100 25.27 25.30 4.39
C TYR A 100 26.43 25.01 5.33
N GLY A 101 27.62 24.88 4.75
CA GLY A 101 28.82 24.53 5.49
C GLY A 101 28.91 23.01 5.72
N SER A 102 29.77 22.62 6.64
CA SER A 102 30.03 21.23 7.01
C SER A 102 29.99 21.04 8.50
N GLY A 103 29.43 19.93 8.98
CA GLY A 103 29.32 19.63 10.42
C GLY A 103 27.95 19.07 10.78
N ALA A 104 27.53 19.25 12.03
CA ALA A 104 26.21 18.86 12.50
C ALA A 104 25.11 19.66 11.77
N LYS A 105 23.93 19.07 11.63
CA LYS A 105 22.77 19.78 11.06
C LYS A 105 22.47 21.05 11.88
N PRO A 106 22.08 22.16 11.24
CA PRO A 106 21.61 23.36 11.94
C PRO A 106 20.33 23.03 12.71
N ARG A 107 20.25 23.44 13.96
CA ARG A 107 19.18 23.08 14.87
C ARG A 107 18.17 24.21 15.04
N ILE A 108 16.91 23.88 14.78
CA ILE A 108 15.75 24.72 15.10
C ILE A 108 15.06 24.12 16.33
N ASP A 109 15.10 24.84 17.45
CA ASP A 109 14.50 24.40 18.71
C ASP A 109 13.29 25.23 19.06
N GLY A 110 12.09 24.64 18.98
CA GLY A 110 10.84 25.28 19.39
C GLY A 110 10.76 25.63 20.87
N GLY A 111 11.62 25.01 21.71
CA GLY A 111 11.70 25.26 23.14
C GLY A 111 10.42 24.93 23.91
N GLY A 112 9.50 24.20 23.32
CA GLY A 112 8.18 23.88 23.89
C GLY A 112 7.26 25.10 24.05
N THR A 113 7.59 26.23 23.45
CA THR A 113 6.83 27.48 23.56
C THR A 113 6.02 27.79 22.30
N VAL A 114 6.24 27.05 21.19
CA VAL A 114 5.56 27.21 19.92
C VAL A 114 4.80 25.93 19.55
N ASP A 115 3.77 26.05 18.73
CA ASP A 115 2.98 24.91 18.22
C ASP A 115 3.81 24.00 17.31
N ALA A 116 4.65 24.58 16.45
CA ALA A 116 5.59 23.87 15.60
C ALA A 116 6.93 24.59 15.55
N ALA A 117 8.03 23.84 15.57
CA ALA A 117 9.37 24.46 15.46
C ALA A 117 9.64 24.95 14.04
N VAL A 118 9.24 24.18 13.02
CA VAL A 118 9.24 24.60 11.60
C VAL A 118 7.81 24.56 11.07
N LYS A 119 7.34 25.64 10.44
CA LYS A 119 5.96 25.77 9.95
C LYS A 119 5.89 26.28 8.52
N ILE A 120 5.34 25.47 7.63
CA ILE A 120 5.03 25.82 6.24
C ILE A 120 3.50 25.88 6.12
N ALA A 121 2.94 27.07 5.88
CA ALA A 121 1.51 27.30 5.95
C ALA A 121 0.95 27.97 4.69
N ASN A 122 0.01 27.32 3.98
CA ASN A 122 -0.59 27.81 2.74
C ASN A 122 0.47 28.19 1.69
N GLN A 123 1.41 27.30 1.44
CA GLN A 123 2.52 27.47 0.51
C GLN A 123 2.62 26.24 -0.40
N HIS A 124 3.18 26.41 -1.58
CA HIS A 124 3.48 25.35 -2.54
C HIS A 124 4.91 25.47 -3.07
N ASP A 125 5.45 24.40 -3.66
CA ASP A 125 6.81 24.36 -4.18
C ASP A 125 7.85 24.75 -3.12
N VAL A 126 7.85 24.05 -1.99
CA VAL A 126 8.78 24.27 -0.87
C VAL A 126 9.50 22.99 -0.52
N THR A 127 10.82 23.09 -0.35
CA THR A 127 11.68 22.03 0.15
C THR A 127 12.25 22.42 1.51
N VAL A 128 12.05 21.57 2.51
CA VAL A 128 12.74 21.64 3.83
C VAL A 128 13.73 20.50 3.90
N SER A 129 15.01 20.82 4.10
CA SER A 129 16.07 19.80 4.04
C SER A 129 17.20 20.00 5.03
N GLY A 130 17.79 18.89 5.52
CA GLY A 130 19.06 18.90 6.25
C GLY A 130 19.04 19.64 7.60
N LEU A 131 17.89 19.86 8.20
CA LEU A 131 17.75 20.49 9.51
C LEU A 131 17.66 19.46 10.63
N GLU A 132 18.14 19.82 11.83
CA GLU A 132 17.78 19.19 13.10
C GLU A 132 16.66 20.02 13.74
N VAL A 133 15.59 19.34 14.20
CA VAL A 133 14.38 20.02 14.71
C VAL A 133 13.93 19.39 16.02
N THR A 134 13.79 20.21 17.06
CA THR A 134 13.29 19.80 18.38
C THR A 134 12.16 20.72 18.85
N ASN A 135 11.28 20.21 19.73
CA ASN A 135 10.25 21.02 20.35
C ASN A 135 9.86 20.44 21.72
N THR A 136 10.77 20.58 22.68
CA THR A 136 10.63 20.00 24.02
C THR A 136 10.14 21.04 25.01
N GLY A 137 9.10 20.71 25.77
CA GLY A 137 8.59 21.59 26.81
C GLY A 137 7.74 20.85 27.83
N SER A 138 7.48 21.48 28.99
CA SER A 138 6.61 20.94 30.01
C SER A 138 5.12 21.18 29.69
N GLY A 139 4.25 20.30 30.21
CA GLY A 139 2.79 20.44 30.10
C GLY A 139 2.17 19.76 28.87
N ALA A 140 0.85 19.81 28.82
CA ALA A 140 0.01 19.09 27.85
C ALA A 140 -0.27 19.87 26.56
N THR A 141 0.53 20.88 26.23
CA THR A 141 0.36 21.63 24.98
C THR A 141 0.80 20.76 23.80
N PRO A 142 -0.03 20.59 22.76
CA PRO A 142 0.35 19.89 21.54
C PRO A 142 1.57 20.58 20.88
N ARG A 143 2.54 19.79 20.45
CA ARG A 143 3.76 20.28 19.78
C ARG A 143 4.08 19.45 18.57
N ILE A 144 4.61 20.13 17.57
CA ILE A 144 5.00 19.53 16.29
C ILE A 144 6.46 19.90 16.02
N GLY A 145 7.20 18.99 15.43
CA GLY A 145 8.53 19.29 14.91
C GLY A 145 8.43 20.12 13.63
N ILE A 146 8.07 19.47 12.52
CA ILE A 146 7.85 20.11 11.21
C ILE A 146 6.36 20.03 10.87
N GLN A 147 5.70 21.15 10.72
CA GLN A 147 4.31 21.27 10.29
C GLN A 147 4.24 21.78 8.85
N VAL A 148 3.58 21.02 7.97
CA VAL A 148 3.12 21.50 6.67
C VAL A 148 1.61 21.53 6.71
N THR A 149 1.00 22.70 6.54
CA THR A 149 -0.46 22.84 6.65
C THR A 149 -1.02 23.74 5.55
N ALA A 150 -2.18 23.36 5.02
CA ALA A 150 -2.95 24.20 4.12
C ALA A 150 -4.43 24.14 4.51
N SER A 151 -5.11 25.29 4.45
CA SER A 151 -6.51 25.40 4.82
C SER A 151 -7.27 26.26 3.82
N ASP A 152 -8.35 25.69 3.23
CA ASP A 152 -9.16 26.36 2.20
C ASP A 152 -8.30 26.97 1.06
N TYR A 153 -7.24 26.25 0.68
CA TYR A 153 -6.19 26.75 -0.22
C TYR A 153 -6.35 26.24 -1.66
N GLY A 154 -6.97 25.09 -1.85
CA GLY A 154 -6.96 24.36 -3.12
C GLY A 154 -5.81 23.35 -3.19
N PRO A 155 -5.34 22.99 -4.40
CA PRO A 155 -4.20 22.09 -4.57
C PRO A 155 -2.90 22.73 -4.06
N VAL A 156 -2.14 21.97 -3.28
CA VAL A 156 -0.80 22.31 -2.79
C VAL A 156 0.22 21.46 -3.55
N ASP A 157 1.05 22.10 -4.34
CA ASP A 157 1.96 21.39 -5.23
C ASP A 157 3.36 21.27 -4.64
N ARG A 158 3.99 20.11 -4.87
CA ARG A 158 5.44 19.88 -4.73
C ARG A 158 6.03 20.34 -3.40
N ILE A 159 5.56 19.76 -2.32
CA ILE A 159 6.17 19.91 -1.00
C ILE A 159 7.15 18.75 -0.77
N SER A 160 8.35 19.09 -0.29
CA SER A 160 9.37 18.11 0.09
C SER A 160 9.91 18.37 1.49
N VAL A 161 9.95 17.32 2.32
CA VAL A 161 10.69 17.32 3.61
C VAL A 161 11.67 16.16 3.53
N THR A 162 12.97 16.48 3.52
CA THR A 162 13.99 15.46 3.23
C THR A 162 15.27 15.62 4.05
N GLY A 163 15.85 14.49 4.47
CA GLY A 163 17.16 14.47 5.13
C GLY A 163 17.19 15.24 6.46
N THR A 164 16.06 15.44 7.13
CA THR A 164 15.97 16.10 8.43
C THR A 164 16.16 15.11 9.57
N TYR A 165 16.55 15.62 10.75
CA TYR A 165 16.52 14.90 12.01
C TYR A 165 15.52 15.59 12.95
N VAL A 166 14.36 14.99 13.17
CA VAL A 166 13.28 15.54 13.98
C VAL A 166 13.15 14.71 15.24
N HIS A 167 13.42 15.30 16.40
CA HIS A 167 13.43 14.52 17.63
C HIS A 167 13.04 15.33 18.87
N ASP A 168 12.78 14.60 19.97
CA ASP A 168 12.39 15.19 21.24
C ASP A 168 11.18 16.10 21.11
N ILE A 169 10.13 15.59 20.43
CA ILE A 169 8.88 16.28 20.29
C ILE A 169 7.98 15.92 21.47
N GLN A 170 7.97 16.79 22.45
CA GLN A 170 7.29 16.59 23.72
C GLN A 170 5.94 17.30 23.72
N GLY A 171 4.97 16.72 23.03
CA GLY A 171 3.57 17.20 23.01
C GLY A 171 2.72 16.59 24.12
N ALA A 172 1.42 16.65 23.97
CA ALA A 172 0.34 16.19 24.83
C ALA A 172 0.67 15.00 25.76
N THR A 173 0.27 15.11 27.02
CA THR A 173 0.57 14.11 28.07
C THR A 173 -0.66 13.34 28.55
N SER A 174 -1.88 13.64 28.07
CA SER A 174 -3.07 12.88 28.41
C SER A 174 -3.26 11.72 27.44
N GLY A 175 -3.86 10.61 27.91
CA GLY A 175 -3.99 9.38 27.11
C GLY A 175 -4.67 9.57 25.76
N ASN A 176 -5.64 10.49 25.64
CA ASN A 176 -6.32 10.75 24.37
C ASN A 176 -5.54 11.67 23.42
N ASP A 177 -4.65 12.49 23.95
CA ASP A 177 -3.88 13.45 23.14
C ASP A 177 -2.65 12.79 22.50
N SER A 178 -2.14 11.70 23.07
CA SER A 178 -0.97 11.00 22.54
C SER A 178 -1.24 10.26 21.22
N SER A 179 -2.50 10.05 20.88
CA SER A 179 -2.93 9.46 19.59
C SER A 179 -3.51 10.48 18.61
N ASN A 180 -3.42 11.78 18.91
CA ASN A 180 -3.92 12.82 18.03
C ASN A 180 -3.04 12.96 16.77
N PRO A 181 -3.55 12.69 15.56
CA PRO A 181 -2.75 12.73 14.33
C PRO A 181 -2.38 14.15 13.88
N SER A 182 -2.86 15.19 14.57
CA SER A 182 -2.41 16.56 14.34
C SER A 182 -1.17 16.94 15.16
N VAL A 183 -0.54 15.99 15.85
CA VAL A 183 0.65 16.19 16.70
C VAL A 183 1.69 15.13 16.36
N GLY A 184 2.94 15.52 16.23
CA GLY A 184 4.01 14.55 15.95
C GLY A 184 5.31 15.17 15.46
N GLY A 185 6.21 14.31 14.98
CA GLY A 185 7.49 14.71 14.42
C GLY A 185 7.32 15.53 13.14
N ILE A 186 6.78 14.90 12.09
CA ILE A 186 6.44 15.56 10.82
C ILE A 186 4.94 15.41 10.59
N VAL A 187 4.22 16.53 10.54
CA VAL A 187 2.76 16.55 10.40
C VAL A 187 2.37 17.34 9.16
N VAL A 188 1.68 16.68 8.23
CA VAL A 188 1.13 17.29 7.02
C VAL A 188 -0.39 17.32 7.11
N SER A 189 -1.02 18.48 6.94
CA SER A 189 -2.48 18.57 7.06
C SER A 189 -3.14 19.38 5.94
N ALA A 190 -4.25 18.86 5.42
CA ALA A 190 -5.11 19.50 4.44
C ALA A 190 -6.46 19.85 5.08
N LEU A 191 -6.67 21.10 5.42
CA LEU A 191 -7.73 21.57 6.29
C LEU A 191 -8.74 22.46 5.56
N GLY A 192 -9.73 22.94 6.31
CA GLY A 192 -10.72 23.88 5.84
C GLY A 192 -12.09 23.24 5.63
N GLY A 193 -13.01 24.04 5.10
CA GLY A 193 -14.41 23.62 4.94
C GLY A 193 -15.10 24.20 3.71
N THR A 194 -14.44 25.07 2.94
CA THR A 194 -15.00 25.77 1.79
C THR A 194 -14.30 25.45 0.49
N THR A 195 -12.96 25.45 0.48
CA THR A 195 -12.15 25.16 -0.71
C THR A 195 -11.44 23.83 -0.54
N PRO A 196 -11.75 22.80 -1.37
CA PRO A 196 -11.10 21.50 -1.31
C PRO A 196 -9.58 21.64 -1.31
N THR A 197 -8.95 21.16 -0.24
CA THR A 197 -7.50 21.27 -0.05
C THR A 197 -6.87 19.88 -0.04
N TYR A 198 -5.83 19.71 -0.83
CA TYR A 198 -5.12 18.44 -1.02
C TYR A 198 -3.72 18.68 -1.58
N TYR A 199 -2.83 17.70 -1.41
CA TYR A 199 -1.46 17.79 -1.91
C TYR A 199 -1.31 17.08 -3.26
N ARG A 200 -0.45 17.63 -4.13
CA ARG A 200 0.06 17.01 -5.34
C ARG A 200 1.58 16.97 -5.29
N ASP A 201 2.16 15.75 -5.39
CA ASP A 201 3.60 15.53 -5.28
C ASP A 201 4.15 15.94 -3.89
N LEU A 202 3.60 15.31 -2.83
CA LEU A 202 4.11 15.41 -1.47
C LEU A 202 5.20 14.34 -1.26
N SER A 203 6.39 14.77 -0.88
CA SER A 203 7.55 13.89 -0.64
C SER A 203 8.07 14.06 0.79
N ILE A 204 8.11 12.98 1.57
CA ILE A 204 8.71 12.92 2.92
C ILE A 204 9.75 11.81 2.90
N THR A 205 11.03 12.18 2.71
CA THR A 205 12.05 11.18 2.38
C THR A 205 13.34 11.33 3.21
N ASP A 206 13.97 10.19 3.52
CA ASP A 206 15.30 10.16 4.12
C ASP A 206 15.41 10.94 5.45
N ASN A 207 14.30 11.05 6.19
CA ASN A 207 14.29 11.71 7.48
C ASN A 207 14.53 10.71 8.61
N GLU A 208 15.15 11.15 9.68
CA GLU A 208 15.14 10.47 10.97
C GLU A 208 14.14 11.18 11.88
N VAL A 209 13.19 10.40 12.44
CA VAL A 209 12.19 10.93 13.38
C VAL A 209 12.20 10.07 14.64
N ALA A 210 12.52 10.69 15.77
CA ALA A 210 12.74 9.95 17.00
C ALA A 210 12.11 10.63 18.23
N ASN A 211 11.82 9.83 19.26
CA ASN A 211 11.39 10.31 20.57
C ASN A 211 10.24 11.34 20.48
N SER A 212 9.19 10.98 19.73
CA SER A 212 7.96 11.75 19.66
C SER A 212 6.90 11.21 20.62
N ARG A 213 6.29 12.08 21.42
CA ARG A 213 5.22 11.69 22.36
C ARG A 213 3.86 11.52 21.71
N SER A 214 3.78 11.64 20.39
CA SER A 214 2.61 11.31 19.58
C SER A 214 3.06 10.55 18.34
N TYR A 215 2.68 10.99 17.14
CA TYR A 215 3.06 10.31 15.87
C TYR A 215 4.50 10.62 15.45
N GLY A 216 5.08 9.73 14.65
CA GLY A 216 6.32 9.99 13.95
C GLY A 216 6.09 10.87 12.72
N ILE A 217 5.58 10.29 11.65
CA ILE A 217 5.19 10.97 10.40
C ILE A 217 3.71 10.74 10.17
N VAL A 218 2.95 11.83 9.92
CA VAL A 218 1.51 11.70 9.71
C VAL A 218 0.99 12.70 8.69
N THR A 219 0.13 12.21 7.78
CA THR A 219 -0.75 13.06 6.98
C THR A 219 -2.19 12.91 7.46
N TRP A 220 -2.96 13.99 7.53
CA TRP A 220 -4.37 13.94 7.86
C TRP A 220 -5.15 15.07 7.19
N SER A 221 -6.50 14.99 7.19
CA SER A 221 -7.29 15.96 6.44
C SER A 221 -8.71 16.12 7.00
N SER A 222 -9.30 17.29 6.75
CA SER A 222 -10.74 17.49 6.89
C SER A 222 -11.53 17.02 5.65
N TRP A 223 -10.88 16.68 4.54
CA TRP A 223 -11.48 16.28 3.26
C TRP A 223 -11.49 14.76 3.08
N MET A 224 -12.05 14.05 4.08
CA MET A 224 -11.99 12.58 4.16
C MET A 224 -13.34 11.89 4.09
N GLN A 225 -14.47 12.63 4.01
CA GLN A 225 -15.80 12.02 4.08
C GLN A 225 -16.12 11.22 2.81
N ARG A 226 -16.28 9.91 2.97
CA ARG A 226 -16.70 8.98 1.92
C ARG A 226 -17.45 7.77 2.54
N GLU A 227 -18.25 7.08 1.73
CA GLU A 227 -18.82 5.77 2.05
C GLU A 227 -19.48 5.66 3.42
N GLY A 228 -20.33 6.63 3.77
CA GLY A 228 -21.07 6.61 5.02
C GLY A 228 -20.26 6.98 6.26
N TRP A 229 -19.05 7.50 6.09
CA TRP A 229 -18.32 8.08 7.21
C TRP A 229 -19.10 9.23 7.85
N THR A 230 -19.60 9.02 9.04
CA THR A 230 -20.30 10.05 9.82
C THR A 230 -19.39 10.67 10.89
N SER A 231 -18.41 9.88 11.35
CA SER A 231 -17.34 10.32 12.24
C SER A 231 -16.13 9.42 11.98
N LEU A 232 -14.93 9.97 12.00
CA LEU A 232 -13.73 9.21 12.26
C LEU A 232 -13.63 8.96 13.76
N TRP A 233 -12.71 8.10 14.17
CA TRP A 233 -12.47 7.72 15.55
C TRP A 233 -12.56 8.90 16.53
N ASP A 234 -12.99 8.65 17.74
CA ASP A 234 -13.18 9.65 18.79
C ASP A 234 -11.93 10.48 19.13
N PHE A 235 -10.75 9.98 18.75
CA PHE A 235 -9.47 10.67 18.95
C PHE A 235 -9.08 11.61 17.80
N MET A 236 -9.77 11.55 16.66
CA MET A 236 -9.48 12.42 15.51
C MET A 236 -10.15 13.78 15.71
N PRO A 237 -9.44 14.89 15.49
CA PRO A 237 -10.05 16.20 15.57
C PRO A 237 -11.08 16.35 14.45
N VAL A 238 -12.36 16.40 14.84
CA VAL A 238 -13.45 16.66 13.89
C VAL A 238 -13.42 18.14 13.51
N PRO A 239 -13.27 18.50 12.23
CA PRO A 239 -13.31 19.89 11.82
C PRO A 239 -14.64 20.56 12.16
N ALA A 240 -14.63 21.86 12.41
CA ALA A 240 -15.87 22.62 12.61
C ALA A 240 -16.80 22.42 11.40
N GLY A 241 -18.01 21.91 11.67
CA GLY A 241 -18.99 21.55 10.64
C GLY A 241 -18.78 20.17 9.99
N GLY A 242 -17.98 19.29 10.61
CA GLY A 242 -17.74 17.91 10.17
C GLY A 242 -16.70 17.76 9.05
N TYR A 243 -16.44 16.51 8.68
CA TYR A 243 -15.59 16.21 7.54
C TYR A 243 -16.25 16.63 6.23
N ARG A 244 -15.41 16.93 5.23
CA ARG A 244 -15.78 17.32 3.87
C ARG A 244 -15.63 16.17 2.92
N ALA A 245 -16.29 16.25 1.76
CA ALA A 245 -16.23 15.24 0.70
C ALA A 245 -14.78 14.87 0.40
N TRP A 246 -14.53 13.59 0.27
CA TRP A 246 -13.20 13.03 0.03
C TRP A 246 -12.56 13.64 -1.20
N THR A 247 -11.43 14.27 -1.00
CA THR A 247 -10.62 14.88 -2.04
C THR A 247 -9.17 14.44 -1.83
N PRO A 248 -8.71 13.39 -2.52
CA PRO A 248 -7.44 12.75 -2.20
C PRO A 248 -6.23 13.56 -2.63
N SER A 249 -5.19 13.50 -1.83
CA SER A 249 -3.84 13.87 -2.22
C SER A 249 -3.26 12.84 -3.20
N THR A 250 -2.45 13.29 -4.16
CA THR A 250 -1.84 12.44 -5.19
C THR A 250 -0.32 12.63 -5.25
N GLY A 251 0.41 11.63 -5.74
CA GLY A 251 1.87 11.69 -5.76
C GLY A 251 2.48 11.76 -4.35
N VAL A 252 1.82 11.15 -3.36
CA VAL A 252 2.32 11.08 -1.98
C VAL A 252 3.37 9.99 -1.87
N VAL A 253 4.58 10.36 -1.46
CA VAL A 253 5.72 9.45 -1.25
C VAL A 253 6.26 9.63 0.15
N VAL A 254 6.27 8.56 0.94
CA VAL A 254 6.93 8.49 2.25
C VAL A 254 7.97 7.37 2.17
N SER A 255 9.24 7.73 2.01
CA SER A 255 10.28 6.78 1.60
C SER A 255 11.62 6.99 2.31
N GLY A 256 12.31 5.89 2.65
CA GLY A 256 13.66 5.96 3.20
C GLY A 256 13.76 6.57 4.61
N ASN A 257 12.65 6.73 5.33
CA ASN A 257 12.67 7.33 6.66
C ASN A 257 13.04 6.30 7.73
N ASN A 258 13.76 6.75 8.75
CA ASN A 258 14.02 6.02 9.99
C ASN A 258 13.18 6.62 11.12
N VAL A 259 12.14 5.91 11.55
CA VAL A 259 11.16 6.39 12.53
C VAL A 259 11.21 5.47 13.75
N HIS A 260 11.56 6.00 14.93
CA HIS A 260 11.75 5.13 16.09
C HIS A 260 11.46 5.82 17.45
N ASP A 261 11.22 5.01 18.46
CA ASP A 261 10.91 5.46 19.81
C ASP A 261 9.70 6.42 19.85
N ILE A 262 8.60 5.99 19.23
CA ILE A 262 7.38 6.77 19.00
C ILE A 262 6.28 6.33 19.99
N SER A 263 5.64 7.28 20.64
CA SER A 263 4.57 6.98 21.62
C SER A 263 3.29 6.43 21.02
N ALA A 264 2.94 6.84 19.80
CA ALA A 264 1.76 6.37 19.06
C ALA A 264 2.17 5.75 17.70
N GLY A 265 1.52 6.09 16.58
CA GLY A 265 1.81 5.54 15.27
C GLY A 265 3.13 6.00 14.67
N GLY A 266 3.85 5.11 14.00
CA GLY A 266 5.11 5.43 13.35
C GLY A 266 4.92 6.27 12.10
N ILE A 267 4.32 5.70 11.06
CA ILE A 267 3.99 6.37 9.80
C ILE A 267 2.50 6.20 9.50
N THR A 268 1.83 7.31 9.21
CA THR A 268 0.39 7.33 8.92
C THR A 268 0.11 8.14 7.67
N VAL A 269 -0.59 7.53 6.69
CA VAL A 269 -1.00 8.22 5.46
C VAL A 269 -2.51 8.20 5.32
N MET A 270 -3.11 9.37 5.32
CA MET A 270 -4.55 9.53 5.16
C MET A 270 -4.88 10.39 3.93
N GLN A 271 -6.10 10.24 3.40
CA GLN A 271 -6.63 11.05 2.29
C GLN A 271 -5.72 11.01 1.06
N ALA A 272 -5.39 9.83 0.57
CA ALA A 272 -4.48 9.71 -0.56
C ALA A 272 -5.04 8.80 -1.66
N GLN A 273 -4.57 9.01 -2.89
CA GLN A 273 -4.75 8.08 -4.00
C GLN A 273 -3.39 7.78 -4.62
N GLY A 274 -3.05 6.50 -4.72
CA GLY A 274 -1.77 6.06 -5.26
C GLY A 274 -0.58 6.40 -4.38
N ALA A 275 -0.76 6.49 -3.06
CA ALA A 275 0.35 6.76 -2.13
C ALA A 275 1.37 5.61 -2.15
N ARG A 276 2.63 5.97 -2.00
CA ARG A 276 3.73 5.03 -1.87
C ARG A 276 4.43 5.20 -0.51
N ILE A 277 4.49 4.12 0.26
CA ILE A 277 5.16 4.05 1.56
C ILE A 277 6.21 2.96 1.44
N ASP A 278 7.49 3.35 1.28
CA ASP A 278 8.50 2.36 0.94
C ASP A 278 9.88 2.63 1.55
N HIS A 279 10.67 1.57 1.71
CA HIS A 279 12.03 1.62 2.23
C HIS A 279 12.16 2.33 3.60
N ASN A 280 11.09 2.39 4.38
CA ASN A 280 11.14 2.97 5.70
C ASN A 280 11.55 1.90 6.73
N ARG A 281 12.31 2.33 7.74
CA ARG A 281 12.52 1.57 8.96
C ARG A 281 11.71 2.20 10.07
N VAL A 282 10.83 1.40 10.68
CA VAL A 282 9.94 1.84 11.75
C VAL A 282 10.14 0.91 12.94
N ASP A 283 10.68 1.44 14.04
CA ASP A 283 11.03 0.63 15.21
C ASP A 283 10.49 1.24 16.50
N LYS A 284 10.02 0.39 17.43
CA LYS A 284 9.53 0.79 18.75
C LYS A 284 8.46 1.90 18.66
N THR A 285 7.37 1.59 18.00
CA THR A 285 6.17 2.45 17.98
C THR A 285 5.14 2.01 19.01
N ALA A 286 4.09 2.80 19.21
CA ALA A 286 3.07 2.58 20.21
C ALA A 286 3.60 2.44 21.65
N GLN A 287 4.70 3.14 21.99
CA GLN A 287 5.39 2.94 23.26
C GLN A 287 4.59 3.37 24.49
N ASN A 288 3.61 4.26 24.34
CA ASN A 288 2.77 4.77 25.43
C ASN A 288 1.26 4.75 25.14
N HIS A 289 0.86 4.35 23.94
CA HIS A 289 -0.54 4.30 23.52
C HIS A 289 -0.75 3.26 22.42
N GLY A 290 -1.89 2.55 22.43
CA GLY A 290 -2.24 1.60 21.38
C GLY A 290 -2.26 2.26 20.00
N ASN A 291 -1.48 1.72 19.07
CA ASN A 291 -1.38 2.16 17.68
C ASN A 291 -0.58 1.12 16.86
N VAL A 292 -0.26 1.43 15.63
CA VAL A 292 0.36 0.55 14.66
C VAL A 292 1.66 1.15 14.10
N GLY A 293 2.57 0.33 13.60
CA GLY A 293 3.83 0.78 13.02
C GLY A 293 3.61 1.65 11.78
N ILE A 294 2.97 1.11 10.74
CA ILE A 294 2.60 1.82 9.51
C ILE A 294 1.12 1.58 9.23
N TRP A 295 0.33 2.64 9.04
CA TRP A 295 -1.08 2.51 8.69
C TRP A 295 -1.59 3.61 7.75
N TRP A 296 -2.70 3.33 7.08
CA TRP A 296 -3.32 4.27 6.14
C TRP A 296 -4.85 4.17 6.18
N ALA A 297 -5.50 5.31 5.92
CA ALA A 297 -6.97 5.42 5.96
C ALA A 297 -7.51 6.41 4.94
N GLY A 298 -8.72 6.18 4.45
CA GLY A 298 -9.32 7.00 3.40
C GLY A 298 -8.45 7.09 2.16
N ALA A 299 -7.75 6.00 1.83
CA ALA A 299 -6.73 5.96 0.81
C ALA A 299 -6.99 4.83 -0.19
N ASP A 300 -6.84 5.12 -1.46
CA ASP A 300 -6.99 4.17 -2.56
C ASP A 300 -5.64 3.87 -3.22
N ASP A 301 -5.47 2.64 -3.74
CA ASP A 301 -4.30 2.23 -4.51
C ASP A 301 -2.96 2.46 -3.78
N THR A 302 -2.96 2.39 -2.46
CA THR A 302 -1.74 2.58 -1.64
C THR A 302 -0.81 1.39 -1.79
N VAL A 303 0.47 1.66 -2.05
CA VAL A 303 1.53 0.65 -2.13
C VAL A 303 2.45 0.79 -0.92
N VAL A 304 2.56 -0.29 -0.13
CA VAL A 304 3.41 -0.39 1.07
C VAL A 304 4.42 -1.49 0.82
N GLU A 305 5.68 -1.11 0.55
CA GLU A 305 6.68 -2.09 0.12
C GLU A 305 8.09 -1.80 0.64
N TYR A 306 8.89 -2.84 0.81
CA TYR A 306 10.28 -2.74 1.28
C TYR A 306 10.45 -2.00 2.60
N ASN A 307 9.43 -2.01 3.47
CA ASN A 307 9.55 -1.46 4.81
C ASN A 307 9.99 -2.53 5.81
N GLU A 308 10.76 -2.13 6.81
CA GLU A 308 11.06 -2.90 8.02
C GLU A 308 10.27 -2.30 9.18
N VAL A 309 9.44 -3.11 9.85
CA VAL A 309 8.62 -2.65 10.98
C VAL A 309 8.80 -3.58 12.15
N SER A 310 9.22 -3.03 13.31
CA SER A 310 9.53 -3.82 14.49
C SER A 310 9.16 -3.16 15.80
N GLY A 311 9.02 -3.97 16.86
CA GLY A 311 8.93 -3.50 18.24
C GLY A 311 7.68 -2.66 18.56
N THR A 312 6.61 -2.76 17.76
CA THR A 312 5.33 -2.09 18.04
C THR A 312 4.68 -2.72 19.27
N LYS A 313 4.30 -1.90 20.26
CA LYS A 313 3.76 -2.36 21.54
C LYS A 313 2.27 -2.67 21.47
N TYR A 314 1.86 -3.72 22.20
CA TYR A 314 0.47 -4.09 22.41
C TYR A 314 -0.01 -3.68 23.82
N TRP A 315 -1.10 -2.96 23.88
CA TRP A 315 -1.62 -2.40 25.14
C TRP A 315 -2.82 -3.15 25.74
N GLY A 316 -3.20 -4.30 25.18
CA GLY A 316 -4.23 -5.19 25.76
C GLY A 316 -5.67 -4.72 25.66
N LEU A 317 -5.92 -3.48 25.25
CA LEU A 317 -7.26 -2.86 25.21
C LEU A 317 -7.79 -2.66 23.79
N SER A 318 -6.94 -2.83 22.78
CA SER A 318 -7.26 -2.66 21.36
C SER A 318 -6.78 -3.86 20.56
N SER A 319 -7.12 -3.90 19.27
CA SER A 319 -6.57 -4.85 18.32
C SER A 319 -5.21 -4.40 17.77
N ASP A 320 -4.68 -3.27 18.19
CA ASP A 320 -3.47 -2.62 17.71
C ASP A 320 -2.18 -3.29 18.20
N GLY A 321 -1.04 -2.73 17.81
CA GLY A 321 0.27 -3.27 18.11
C GLY A 321 0.87 -4.05 16.95
N ASN A 322 0.20 -4.04 15.80
CA ASN A 322 0.65 -4.70 14.57
C ASN A 322 1.70 -3.87 13.82
N GLY A 323 2.44 -4.53 12.95
CA GLY A 323 3.36 -3.85 12.04
C GLY A 323 2.64 -2.95 11.04
N PHE A 324 1.55 -3.46 10.43
CA PHE A 324 0.82 -2.79 9.35
C PHE A 324 -0.69 -2.81 9.57
N ASP A 325 -1.38 -1.71 9.13
CA ASP A 325 -2.84 -1.63 9.21
C ASP A 325 -3.44 -0.96 7.97
N ALA A 326 -4.38 -1.67 7.35
CA ALA A 326 -5.27 -1.15 6.33
C ALA A 326 -6.58 -0.73 7.01
N ASP A 327 -6.69 0.56 7.32
CA ASP A 327 -7.80 1.08 8.12
C ASP A 327 -8.89 1.73 7.25
N ALA A 328 -9.82 2.36 7.87
CA ALA A 328 -11.09 2.89 7.37
C ALA A 328 -11.13 3.34 5.90
N SER A 329 -12.02 2.73 5.11
CA SER A 329 -12.31 3.07 3.70
C SER A 329 -11.07 3.10 2.81
N VAL A 330 -10.31 2.02 2.81
CA VAL A 330 -9.17 1.84 1.89
C VAL A 330 -9.53 0.82 0.81
N HIS A 331 -9.19 1.14 -0.43
CA HIS A 331 -9.43 0.27 -1.57
C HIS A 331 -8.11 -0.11 -2.24
N ARG A 332 -8.00 -1.39 -2.61
CA ARG A 332 -6.92 -1.90 -3.46
C ARG A 332 -5.52 -1.61 -2.92
N SER A 333 -5.33 -1.70 -1.61
CA SER A 333 -4.01 -1.57 -1.00
C SER A 333 -3.12 -2.77 -1.39
N LEU A 334 -1.84 -2.50 -1.62
CA LEU A 334 -0.83 -3.52 -1.94
C LEU A 334 0.29 -3.48 -0.90
N ILE A 335 0.40 -4.55 -0.11
CA ILE A 335 1.43 -4.72 0.92
C ILE A 335 2.36 -5.83 0.48
N GLN A 336 3.61 -5.49 0.09
CA GLN A 336 4.53 -6.47 -0.48
C GLN A 336 5.98 -6.21 -0.12
N TYR A 337 6.78 -7.28 -0.08
CA TYR A 337 8.23 -7.22 0.10
C TYR A 337 8.65 -6.54 1.41
N ASN A 338 7.78 -6.53 2.43
CA ASN A 338 8.08 -5.96 3.73
C ASN A 338 8.62 -7.02 4.68
N TYR A 339 9.38 -6.57 5.66
CA TYR A 339 9.82 -7.35 6.80
C TYR A 339 9.16 -6.81 8.08
N SER A 340 8.33 -7.64 8.70
CA SER A 340 7.68 -7.37 9.99
C SER A 340 8.30 -8.27 11.04
N HIS A 341 8.71 -7.71 12.18
CA HIS A 341 9.25 -8.57 13.22
C HIS A 341 9.08 -8.02 14.63
N ASP A 342 8.91 -8.93 15.58
CA ASP A 342 8.85 -8.62 17.00
C ASP A 342 7.78 -7.56 17.36
N ASN A 343 6.72 -7.41 16.58
CA ASN A 343 5.58 -6.57 16.88
C ASN A 343 4.62 -7.32 17.82
N GLU A 344 4.30 -6.75 18.96
CA GLU A 344 3.54 -7.43 20.01
C GLU A 344 2.07 -7.70 19.62
N GLY A 345 1.46 -6.91 18.74
CA GLY A 345 0.08 -7.07 18.28
C GLY A 345 -0.10 -8.01 17.09
N GLY A 346 0.93 -8.15 16.26
CA GLY A 346 0.91 -9.02 15.08
C GLY A 346 1.57 -8.39 13.85
N PHE A 347 1.39 -9.07 12.72
CA PHE A 347 1.91 -8.60 11.44
C PHE A 347 0.97 -7.56 10.81
N PHE A 348 -0.27 -7.96 10.59
CA PHE A 348 -1.23 -7.18 9.81
C PHE A 348 -2.61 -7.13 10.45
N ILE A 349 -3.20 -5.94 10.47
CA ILE A 349 -4.61 -5.75 10.81
C ILE A 349 -5.34 -5.10 9.63
N ALA A 350 -6.61 -5.47 9.45
CA ALA A 350 -7.54 -4.78 8.58
C ALA A 350 -8.81 -4.45 9.36
N VAL A 351 -9.15 -3.17 9.39
CA VAL A 351 -10.34 -2.68 10.10
C VAL A 351 -10.92 -1.48 9.37
N SER A 352 -12.23 -1.37 9.30
CA SER A 352 -12.86 -0.16 8.78
C SER A 352 -14.03 0.24 9.65
N THR A 353 -14.06 1.49 10.04
CA THR A 353 -15.21 2.13 10.65
C THR A 353 -16.16 2.64 9.57
N GLY A 354 -17.45 2.72 9.83
CA GLY A 354 -18.44 3.11 8.83
C GLY A 354 -18.83 1.96 7.90
N THR A 355 -19.14 2.25 6.63
CA THR A 355 -19.59 1.27 5.62
C THR A 355 -18.53 0.94 4.56
N GLY A 356 -17.46 1.73 4.48
CA GLY A 356 -16.37 1.49 3.56
C GLY A 356 -15.57 0.23 3.93
N PRO A 357 -14.89 -0.40 2.95
CA PRO A 357 -14.08 -1.58 3.20
C PRO A 357 -12.68 -1.24 3.73
N ALA A 358 -12.01 -2.27 4.26
CA ALA A 358 -10.57 -2.34 4.34
C ALA A 358 -10.11 -3.45 3.37
N GLU A 359 -9.59 -3.06 2.20
CA GLU A 359 -9.18 -3.98 1.12
C GLU A 359 -7.67 -4.04 0.99
N ALA A 360 -7.11 -5.26 0.85
CA ALA A 360 -5.67 -5.43 0.75
C ALA A 360 -5.25 -6.67 -0.06
N THR A 361 -4.16 -6.54 -0.81
CA THR A 361 -3.35 -7.66 -1.30
C THR A 361 -2.05 -7.68 -0.52
N ILE A 362 -1.78 -8.79 0.17
CA ILE A 362 -0.63 -8.98 1.06
C ILE A 362 0.21 -10.12 0.50
N ARG A 363 1.38 -9.80 -0.05
CA ARG A 363 2.19 -10.81 -0.76
C ARG A 363 3.68 -10.63 -0.58
N TYR A 364 4.40 -11.73 -0.62
CA TYR A 364 5.87 -11.76 -0.55
C TYR A 364 6.44 -10.97 0.63
N ASN A 365 5.75 -10.97 1.77
CA ASN A 365 6.27 -10.39 3.01
C ASN A 365 6.82 -11.50 3.90
N VAL A 366 7.74 -11.13 4.77
CA VAL A 366 8.23 -11.98 5.85
C VAL A 366 7.76 -11.41 7.18
N SER A 367 7.11 -12.25 8.00
CA SER A 367 6.76 -11.95 9.39
C SER A 367 7.55 -12.89 10.30
N GLN A 368 8.37 -12.33 11.18
CA GLN A 368 9.24 -13.06 12.11
C GLN A 368 8.96 -12.64 13.54
N GLY A 369 8.53 -13.58 14.39
CA GLY A 369 8.38 -13.32 15.81
C GLY A 369 7.27 -12.33 16.18
N ASP A 370 6.44 -11.92 15.24
CA ASP A 370 5.26 -11.12 15.53
C ASP A 370 4.32 -11.90 16.46
N GLY A 371 3.65 -11.19 17.37
CA GLY A 371 2.89 -11.80 18.47
C GLY A 371 1.37 -11.72 18.28
N ASN A 372 0.64 -12.03 19.34
CA ASN A 372 -0.82 -11.89 19.52
C ASN A 372 -1.66 -12.38 18.33
N GLN A 373 -1.96 -11.54 17.35
CA GLN A 373 -2.82 -11.86 16.19
C GLN A 373 -2.06 -11.53 14.90
N ILE A 374 -1.45 -12.54 14.30
CA ILE A 374 -0.61 -12.32 13.12
C ILE A 374 -1.42 -11.65 12.00
N PHE A 375 -2.64 -12.13 11.75
CA PHE A 375 -3.63 -11.47 10.88
C PHE A 375 -4.90 -11.19 11.68
N ALA A 376 -5.15 -9.92 12.00
CA ALA A 376 -6.37 -9.46 12.64
C ALA A 376 -7.33 -8.89 11.58
N LEU A 377 -8.51 -9.50 11.46
CA LEU A 377 -9.54 -9.12 10.49
C LEU A 377 -10.77 -8.64 11.24
N SER A 378 -11.01 -7.35 11.22
CA SER A 378 -12.08 -6.72 12.00
C SER A 378 -13.16 -6.11 11.09
N THR A 379 -13.88 -5.12 11.56
CA THR A 379 -15.05 -4.54 10.91
C THR A 379 -14.77 -4.20 9.43
N ASN A 380 -15.62 -4.71 8.54
CA ASN A 380 -15.56 -4.47 7.11
C ASN A 380 -14.22 -4.79 6.41
N ALA A 381 -13.36 -5.61 7.03
CA ALA A 381 -12.25 -6.23 6.34
C ALA A 381 -12.79 -7.09 5.18
N LYS A 382 -12.57 -6.67 3.95
CA LYS A 382 -13.15 -7.29 2.76
C LYS A 382 -12.12 -7.37 1.64
N ASN A 383 -12.29 -8.34 0.74
CA ASN A 383 -11.47 -8.43 -0.45
C ASN A 383 -9.97 -8.45 -0.11
N ILE A 384 -9.59 -9.36 0.79
CA ILE A 384 -8.22 -9.49 1.26
C ILE A 384 -7.60 -10.76 0.68
N ASP A 385 -6.56 -10.58 -0.13
CA ASP A 385 -5.79 -11.67 -0.71
C ASP A 385 -4.41 -11.76 -0.06
N VAL A 386 -4.13 -12.87 0.63
CA VAL A 386 -2.86 -13.13 1.34
C VAL A 386 -2.15 -14.27 0.65
N TYR A 387 -1.07 -13.99 -0.09
CA TYR A 387 -0.38 -15.07 -0.79
C TYR A 387 1.13 -14.90 -0.87
N ASN A 388 1.82 -16.03 -0.94
CA ASN A 388 3.28 -16.07 -1.02
C ASN A 388 3.96 -15.26 0.10
N ASN A 389 3.44 -15.29 1.33
CA ASN A 389 4.14 -14.75 2.50
C ASN A 389 4.80 -15.89 3.27
N THR A 390 5.84 -15.57 4.03
CA THR A 390 6.44 -16.48 5.00
C THR A 390 6.21 -15.96 6.41
N ILE A 391 5.49 -16.71 7.21
CA ILE A 391 5.18 -16.41 8.60
C ILE A 391 5.96 -17.40 9.47
N TRP A 392 6.80 -16.86 10.34
CA TRP A 392 7.56 -17.63 11.31
C TRP A 392 7.27 -17.15 12.72
N THR A 393 6.77 -18.04 13.58
CA THR A 393 6.58 -17.75 15.01
C THR A 393 7.49 -18.66 15.83
N PRO A 394 8.21 -18.15 16.86
CA PRO A 394 9.04 -18.96 17.74
C PRO A 394 8.20 -19.88 18.62
N LEU A 395 8.83 -20.88 19.23
CA LEU A 395 8.17 -21.78 20.20
C LEU A 395 7.54 -21.02 21.39
N THR A 396 8.10 -19.86 21.72
CA THR A 396 7.61 -19.00 22.79
C THR A 396 7.40 -17.62 22.21
N PRO A 397 6.17 -17.18 21.90
CA PRO A 397 5.90 -15.85 21.40
C PRO A 397 6.36 -14.81 22.43
N PHE A 398 7.10 -13.81 21.98
CA PHE A 398 7.51 -12.71 22.81
C PHE A 398 6.37 -11.69 22.96
N ILE A 399 5.75 -11.59 24.12
CA ILE A 399 4.86 -10.48 24.49
C ILE A 399 5.09 -10.20 25.97
N ALA A 400 5.82 -9.15 26.25
CA ALA A 400 6.22 -8.80 27.61
C ALA A 400 5.02 -8.47 28.51
N ASN A 401 3.93 -7.92 27.97
CA ASN A 401 2.85 -7.32 28.72
C ASN A 401 1.51 -8.08 28.66
N ASN A 402 1.41 -9.20 27.94
CA ASN A 402 0.20 -10.01 27.93
C ASN A 402 0.47 -11.47 28.29
N PRO A 403 0.36 -11.84 29.59
CA PRO A 403 0.53 -13.22 30.05
C PRO A 403 -0.64 -14.14 29.63
N ASP A 404 -1.80 -13.58 29.27
CA ASP A 404 -2.96 -14.37 28.82
C ASP A 404 -2.90 -14.62 27.31
N ARG A 405 -2.28 -15.74 26.95
CA ARG A 405 -2.16 -16.19 25.55
C ARG A 405 -3.44 -16.75 24.97
N ALA A 406 -4.54 -16.79 25.73
CA ALA A 406 -5.80 -17.41 25.30
C ALA A 406 -6.42 -16.74 24.06
N GLY A 407 -6.07 -15.48 23.77
CA GLY A 407 -6.50 -14.70 22.61
C GLY A 407 -5.63 -14.84 21.38
N PHE A 408 -4.42 -15.41 21.49
CA PHE A 408 -3.44 -15.44 20.42
C PHE A 408 -3.90 -16.31 19.25
N SER A 409 -3.69 -15.82 18.05
CA SER A 409 -4.19 -16.46 16.84
C SER A 409 -3.30 -16.16 15.65
N LEU A 410 -3.17 -17.13 14.74
CA LEU A 410 -2.56 -16.87 13.46
C LEU A 410 -3.49 -16.02 12.59
N VAL A 411 -4.76 -16.38 12.53
CA VAL A 411 -5.82 -15.59 11.90
C VAL A 411 -6.94 -15.38 12.91
N LYS A 412 -7.34 -14.12 13.11
CA LYS A 412 -8.46 -13.75 13.97
C LYS A 412 -9.48 -12.94 13.19
N VAL A 413 -10.69 -13.47 13.09
CA VAL A 413 -11.87 -12.75 12.62
C VAL A 413 -12.65 -12.25 13.81
N TRP A 414 -12.83 -10.93 13.93
CA TRP A 414 -13.47 -10.29 15.08
C TRP A 414 -15.00 -10.19 14.96
N ASN A 415 -15.52 -10.08 13.74
CA ASN A 415 -16.97 -9.94 13.55
C ASN A 415 -17.46 -10.47 12.19
N THR A 416 -18.77 -10.45 11.98
CA THR A 416 -19.46 -11.03 10.83
C THR A 416 -19.44 -10.17 9.58
N SER A 417 -18.94 -8.93 9.62
CA SER A 417 -18.84 -8.05 8.46
C SER A 417 -17.59 -8.33 7.60
N VAL A 418 -16.70 -9.18 8.11
CA VAL A 418 -15.55 -9.69 7.33
C VAL A 418 -16.06 -10.58 6.20
N SER A 419 -15.56 -10.36 4.99
CA SER A 419 -15.98 -11.15 3.82
C SER A 419 -14.87 -11.24 2.78
N ASN A 420 -14.86 -12.36 2.05
CA ASN A 420 -14.00 -12.58 0.89
C ASN A 420 -12.51 -12.41 1.22
N VAL A 421 -11.99 -13.30 2.06
CA VAL A 421 -10.58 -13.37 2.46
C VAL A 421 -9.98 -14.67 1.98
N SER A 422 -8.82 -14.63 1.35
CA SER A 422 -8.13 -15.84 0.87
C SER A 422 -6.67 -15.88 1.33
N PHE A 423 -6.22 -17.09 1.70
CA PHE A 423 -4.82 -17.40 2.01
C PHE A 423 -4.31 -18.46 1.04
N ARG A 424 -3.29 -18.15 0.24
CA ARG A 424 -2.76 -19.05 -0.79
C ARG A 424 -1.24 -19.04 -0.84
N ASN A 425 -0.61 -20.18 -1.12
CA ASN A 425 0.83 -20.26 -1.34
C ASN A 425 1.71 -19.76 -0.17
N ASN A 426 1.18 -19.58 1.03
CA ASN A 426 1.98 -19.09 2.14
C ASN A 426 2.77 -20.25 2.78
N ILE A 427 3.92 -19.95 3.36
CA ILE A 427 4.60 -20.81 4.32
C ILE A 427 4.25 -20.31 5.72
N ILE A 428 3.69 -21.18 6.54
CA ILE A 428 3.26 -20.90 7.90
C ILE A 428 4.01 -21.83 8.85
N TYR A 429 5.15 -21.35 9.35
CA TYR A 429 5.94 -22.01 10.38
C TYR A 429 5.47 -21.52 11.76
N ASN A 430 4.50 -22.21 12.33
CA ASN A 430 3.79 -21.79 13.53
C ASN A 430 4.34 -22.51 14.78
N GLY A 431 5.58 -22.19 15.15
CA GLY A 431 6.23 -22.77 16.34
C GLY A 431 5.51 -22.49 17.65
N ALA A 432 4.82 -21.35 17.74
CA ALA A 432 4.01 -20.97 18.89
C ALA A 432 2.69 -21.74 19.03
N GLY A 433 2.28 -22.50 18.00
CA GLY A 433 1.03 -23.24 18.00
C GLY A 433 -0.21 -22.36 17.98
N LEU A 434 -0.15 -21.17 17.37
CA LEU A 434 -1.23 -20.20 17.30
C LEU A 434 -2.45 -20.78 16.59
N ALA A 435 -3.63 -20.57 17.17
CA ALA A 435 -4.89 -21.08 16.63
C ALA A 435 -5.41 -20.26 15.45
N TYR A 436 -6.24 -20.88 14.62
CA TYR A 436 -7.09 -20.19 13.64
C TYR A 436 -8.45 -19.91 14.28
N ARG A 437 -8.78 -18.64 14.45
CA ARG A 437 -10.07 -18.14 14.95
C ARG A 437 -10.80 -17.43 13.83
N ASP A 438 -10.88 -18.11 12.71
CA ASP A 438 -11.48 -17.62 11.47
C ASP A 438 -13.00 -17.89 11.39
N SER A 439 -13.62 -17.44 10.31
CA SER A 439 -15.04 -17.62 9.99
C SER A 439 -15.20 -18.24 8.59
N ALA A 440 -16.44 -18.49 8.18
CA ALA A 440 -16.75 -18.94 6.83
C ALA A 440 -16.26 -17.97 5.74
N ALA A 441 -15.99 -16.70 6.08
CA ALA A 441 -15.48 -15.70 5.15
C ALA A 441 -14.02 -15.89 4.72
N VAL A 442 -13.28 -16.78 5.39
CA VAL A 442 -11.87 -17.04 5.12
C VAL A 442 -11.70 -18.38 4.41
N SER A 443 -11.02 -18.37 3.28
CA SER A 443 -10.63 -19.55 2.49
C SER A 443 -9.13 -19.76 2.52
N TYR A 444 -8.72 -21.01 2.34
CA TYR A 444 -7.32 -21.41 2.29
C TYR A 444 -7.10 -22.36 1.11
N ASP A 445 -5.98 -22.21 0.41
CA ASP A 445 -5.63 -23.13 -0.67
C ASP A 445 -4.11 -23.22 -0.83
N ARG A 446 -3.57 -24.43 -0.72
CA ARG A 446 -2.19 -24.77 -1.02
C ARG A 446 -1.17 -23.96 -0.19
N ASN A 447 -1.45 -23.76 1.08
CA ASN A 447 -0.44 -23.26 2.01
C ASN A 447 0.38 -24.43 2.58
N LEU A 448 1.62 -24.13 2.95
CA LEU A 448 2.46 -25.08 3.67
C LEU A 448 2.44 -24.74 5.16
N TYR A 449 2.15 -25.75 5.99
CA TYR A 449 2.02 -25.62 7.44
C TYR A 449 3.04 -26.51 8.15
N PHE A 450 3.68 -25.94 9.16
CA PHE A 450 4.63 -26.65 9.99
C PHE A 450 4.52 -26.24 11.46
N SER A 451 4.68 -27.20 12.40
CA SER A 451 4.72 -27.04 13.85
C SER A 451 3.46 -26.49 14.54
N GLY A 452 2.33 -26.39 13.85
CA GLY A 452 1.12 -25.83 14.47
C GLY A 452 -0.17 -26.39 13.89
N PRO A 453 -1.32 -25.86 14.34
CA PRO A 453 -2.63 -26.23 13.79
C PRO A 453 -2.73 -25.93 12.29
N VAL A 454 -3.53 -26.73 11.59
CA VAL A 454 -3.84 -26.59 10.16
C VAL A 454 -5.33 -26.30 10.00
N PRO A 455 -5.73 -25.29 9.23
CA PRO A 455 -7.13 -25.03 8.95
C PRO A 455 -7.76 -26.20 8.18
N SER A 456 -8.83 -26.77 8.69
CA SER A 456 -9.53 -27.89 8.03
C SER A 456 -10.12 -27.53 6.67
N LYS A 457 -10.20 -26.24 6.34
CA LYS A 457 -10.69 -25.70 5.07
C LYS A 457 -9.65 -25.72 3.96
N ASP A 458 -8.35 -25.85 4.25
CA ASP A 458 -7.30 -26.01 3.24
C ASP A 458 -7.23 -27.45 2.77
N ALA A 459 -8.04 -27.80 1.78
CA ALA A 459 -8.09 -29.16 1.22
C ALA A 459 -6.81 -29.54 0.45
N ALA A 460 -5.99 -28.55 0.08
CA ALA A 460 -4.72 -28.72 -0.61
C ALA A 460 -3.50 -28.42 0.30
N ALA A 461 -3.70 -28.41 1.62
CA ALA A 461 -2.65 -28.14 2.59
C ALA A 461 -1.45 -29.10 2.43
N ILE A 462 -0.25 -28.51 2.47
CA ILE A 462 1.00 -29.26 2.55
C ILE A 462 1.46 -29.22 4.02
N VAL A 463 1.44 -30.36 4.71
CA VAL A 463 1.72 -30.42 6.15
C VAL A 463 3.04 -31.11 6.37
N THR A 464 4.12 -30.35 6.39
CA THR A 464 5.48 -30.86 6.56
C THR A 464 6.46 -29.74 6.86
N ASP A 465 7.71 -30.08 7.23
CA ASP A 465 8.80 -29.10 7.41
C ASP A 465 9.08 -28.37 6.08
N PRO A 466 8.97 -27.04 6.02
CA PRO A 466 9.31 -26.27 4.82
C PRO A 466 10.80 -26.29 4.47
N GLN A 467 11.65 -26.81 5.33
CA GLN A 467 13.11 -26.89 5.15
C GLN A 467 13.69 -25.55 4.70
N LEU A 468 13.40 -24.49 5.46
CA LEU A 468 13.99 -23.18 5.28
C LEU A 468 15.46 -23.18 5.72
N THR A 469 16.27 -22.31 5.12
CA THR A 469 17.74 -22.30 5.33
C THR A 469 18.13 -21.99 6.79
N ALA A 470 17.54 -20.96 7.40
CA ALA A 470 17.75 -20.57 8.80
C ALA A 470 16.60 -19.66 9.29
N PRO A 471 15.37 -20.19 9.45
CA PRO A 471 14.21 -19.40 9.83
C PRO A 471 14.40 -18.79 11.23
N GLY A 472 14.02 -17.53 11.41
CA GLY A 472 14.17 -16.78 12.66
C GLY A 472 15.54 -16.13 12.85
N ALA A 473 16.46 -16.24 11.89
CA ALA A 473 17.81 -15.67 11.99
C ALA A 473 17.94 -14.28 11.33
N ALA A 474 16.93 -13.79 10.62
CA ALA A 474 16.99 -12.48 9.98
C ALA A 474 17.11 -11.36 11.04
N THR A 475 17.99 -10.40 10.76
CA THR A 475 18.28 -9.26 11.64
C THR A 475 17.84 -7.92 11.02
N GLY A 476 17.34 -7.94 9.79
CA GLY A 476 16.85 -6.77 9.09
C GLY A 476 16.35 -7.16 7.67
N ILE A 477 15.69 -6.24 7.01
CA ILE A 477 15.10 -6.48 5.67
C ILE A 477 16.14 -6.87 4.61
N GLY A 478 17.40 -6.48 4.79
CA GLY A 478 18.51 -6.88 3.90
C GLY A 478 19.03 -8.30 4.15
N ASP A 479 18.53 -9.03 5.15
CA ASP A 479 19.02 -10.34 5.57
C ASP A 479 17.92 -11.40 5.64
N LEU A 480 17.07 -11.48 4.64
CA LEU A 480 15.95 -12.44 4.59
C LEU A 480 16.36 -13.82 4.07
N GLY A 481 17.62 -14.05 3.72
CA GLY A 481 18.09 -15.31 3.14
C GLY A 481 17.83 -16.57 3.98
N GLY A 482 17.64 -16.41 5.29
CA GLY A 482 17.23 -17.51 6.18
C GLY A 482 15.87 -18.11 5.86
N TYR A 483 15.01 -17.39 5.17
CA TYR A 483 13.67 -17.82 4.74
C TYR A 483 13.65 -18.45 3.35
N LEU A 484 14.80 -18.56 2.68
CA LEU A 484 14.89 -19.25 1.41
C LEU A 484 14.68 -20.76 1.59
N PRO A 485 13.75 -21.42 0.87
CA PRO A 485 13.60 -22.87 0.90
C PRO A 485 14.91 -23.56 0.47
N THR A 486 15.33 -24.65 1.13
CA THR A 486 16.47 -25.47 0.66
C THR A 486 16.13 -26.20 -0.63
N ALA A 487 17.13 -26.79 -1.32
CA ALA A 487 16.88 -27.51 -2.58
C ALA A 487 15.98 -28.75 -2.42
N ALA A 488 15.87 -29.30 -1.20
CA ALA A 488 15.00 -30.46 -0.90
C ALA A 488 13.64 -30.06 -0.33
N SER A 489 13.35 -28.77 -0.26
CA SER A 489 12.11 -28.25 0.34
C SER A 489 10.87 -28.68 -0.45
N PRO A 490 9.80 -29.11 0.23
CA PRO A 490 8.51 -29.39 -0.40
C PRO A 490 7.80 -28.12 -0.91
N ALA A 491 8.31 -26.94 -0.59
CA ALA A 491 7.78 -25.67 -1.09
C ALA A 491 8.18 -25.38 -2.55
N ILE A 492 9.18 -26.08 -3.10
CA ILE A 492 9.70 -25.85 -4.45
C ILE A 492 8.66 -26.20 -5.51
N ALA A 493 8.36 -25.26 -6.41
CA ALA A 493 7.42 -25.40 -7.51
C ALA A 493 6.06 -25.98 -7.07
N ALA A 494 5.62 -25.67 -5.86
CA ALA A 494 4.39 -26.22 -5.27
C ALA A 494 3.23 -25.21 -5.26
N GLY A 495 3.47 -23.93 -5.59
CA GLY A 495 2.48 -22.87 -5.52
C GLY A 495 1.55 -22.80 -6.73
N LEU A 496 0.41 -22.14 -6.55
CA LEU A 496 -0.47 -21.71 -7.64
C LEU A 496 0.19 -20.58 -8.42
N THR A 497 0.04 -20.57 -9.72
CA THR A 497 0.38 -19.41 -10.53
C THR A 497 -0.70 -18.34 -10.35
N ILE A 498 -0.34 -17.20 -9.79
CA ILE A 498 -1.24 -16.06 -9.55
C ILE A 498 -0.85 -14.96 -10.54
N PRO A 499 -1.77 -14.48 -11.40
CA PRO A 499 -1.50 -13.36 -12.29
C PRO A 499 -1.19 -12.07 -11.52
N LEU A 500 -0.50 -11.12 -12.16
CA LEU A 500 -0.16 -9.80 -11.58
C LEU A 500 0.54 -9.90 -10.22
N ASN A 501 1.31 -10.96 -10.04
CA ASN A 501 1.96 -11.29 -8.78
C ASN A 501 3.22 -10.44 -8.45
N GLY A 502 3.53 -9.40 -9.22
CA GLY A 502 4.68 -8.53 -9.03
C GLY A 502 5.94 -8.96 -9.77
N GLY A 503 6.00 -10.18 -10.31
CA GLY A 503 7.11 -10.69 -11.13
C GLY A 503 8.41 -11.00 -10.38
N LYS A 504 8.47 -10.73 -9.08
CA LYS A 504 9.64 -10.98 -8.23
C LYS A 504 9.23 -11.33 -6.81
N ASP A 505 10.14 -11.91 -6.05
CA ASP A 505 9.98 -12.25 -4.65
C ASP A 505 10.43 -11.14 -3.68
N ALA A 506 10.43 -11.40 -2.38
CA ALA A 506 10.77 -10.43 -1.34
C ALA A 506 12.19 -9.83 -1.46
N VAL A 507 13.12 -10.56 -2.06
CA VAL A 507 14.53 -10.15 -2.24
C VAL A 507 14.86 -9.81 -3.70
N GLY A 508 13.85 -9.71 -4.55
CA GLY A 508 14.00 -9.31 -5.95
C GLY A 508 14.30 -10.47 -6.91
N THR A 509 14.25 -11.73 -6.46
CA THR A 509 14.42 -12.89 -7.35
C THR A 509 13.26 -12.95 -8.35
N PRO A 510 13.52 -12.98 -9.66
CA PRO A 510 12.48 -13.08 -10.68
C PRO A 510 11.66 -14.37 -10.53
N LEU A 511 10.32 -14.26 -10.59
CA LEU A 511 9.42 -15.40 -10.46
C LEU A 511 9.48 -16.31 -11.70
N PRO A 512 9.30 -17.64 -11.55
CA PRO A 512 9.20 -18.55 -12.67
C PRO A 512 7.92 -18.31 -13.49
N SER A 513 7.94 -18.70 -14.76
CA SER A 513 6.76 -18.69 -15.63
C SER A 513 5.76 -19.84 -15.35
N GLY A 514 6.15 -20.79 -14.52
CA GLY A 514 5.35 -21.93 -14.07
C GLY A 514 4.90 -21.77 -12.63
N MET A 515 4.74 -22.91 -11.95
CA MET A 515 4.38 -22.96 -10.54
C MET A 515 5.51 -22.31 -9.70
N PRO A 516 5.21 -21.26 -8.92
CA PRO A 516 6.19 -20.66 -8.02
C PRO A 516 6.48 -21.55 -6.82
N ASP A 517 7.55 -21.25 -6.11
CA ASP A 517 7.74 -21.81 -4.78
C ASP A 517 6.73 -21.19 -3.82
N LEU A 518 6.37 -21.90 -2.77
CA LEU A 518 5.56 -21.35 -1.67
C LEU A 518 6.40 -20.38 -0.83
N GLY A 519 5.73 -19.42 -0.21
CA GLY A 519 6.37 -18.45 0.67
C GLY A 519 6.94 -17.21 -0.04
N ALA A 520 7.63 -16.38 0.73
CA ALA A 520 8.06 -15.05 0.33
C ALA A 520 9.32 -15.04 -0.55
N LEU A 521 10.15 -16.08 -0.51
CA LEU A 521 11.39 -16.18 -1.25
C LEU A 521 11.35 -17.36 -2.23
N GLN A 522 11.88 -17.14 -3.41
CA GLN A 522 11.93 -18.14 -4.49
C GLN A 522 13.34 -18.68 -4.67
N ARG A 523 13.49 -20.01 -4.62
CA ARG A 523 14.74 -20.68 -4.95
C ARG A 523 14.90 -20.86 -6.47
N THR A 524 13.79 -21.12 -7.15
CA THR A 524 13.77 -21.29 -8.60
C THR A 524 13.61 -19.92 -9.25
N ALA A 525 14.72 -19.37 -9.74
CA ALA A 525 14.70 -18.13 -10.52
C ALA A 525 14.02 -18.36 -11.88
N GLY A 526 13.17 -17.44 -12.26
CA GLY A 526 12.51 -17.40 -13.56
C GLY A 526 12.93 -16.19 -14.39
N GLN A 527 12.16 -15.87 -15.44
CA GLN A 527 12.41 -14.70 -16.28
C GLN A 527 11.77 -13.41 -15.75
N GLY A 528 11.17 -13.44 -14.55
CA GLY A 528 10.60 -12.26 -13.90
C GLY A 528 9.40 -11.65 -14.61
N ARG A 529 8.68 -12.44 -15.39
CA ARG A 529 7.48 -11.96 -16.06
C ARG A 529 6.40 -11.73 -15.00
N ASN A 530 6.14 -10.48 -14.71
CA ASN A 530 4.86 -10.05 -14.18
C ASN A 530 3.84 -10.25 -15.31
N GLU A 531 3.39 -11.48 -15.51
CA GLU A 531 2.48 -11.81 -16.60
C GLU A 531 1.24 -10.95 -16.44
N ALA A 532 0.99 -10.08 -17.41
CA ALA A 532 -0.25 -9.35 -17.47
C ALA A 532 -1.42 -10.34 -17.42
N ALA A 533 -2.49 -9.97 -16.75
CA ALA A 533 -3.70 -10.77 -16.77
C ALA A 533 -4.11 -11.03 -18.21
N PRO A 534 -4.62 -12.23 -18.52
CA PRO A 534 -5.15 -12.49 -19.86
C PRO A 534 -6.29 -11.53 -20.15
N VAL A 535 -6.45 -11.15 -21.42
CA VAL A 535 -7.64 -10.46 -21.87
C VAL A 535 -8.78 -11.47 -21.84
N VAL A 536 -9.80 -11.19 -21.02
CA VAL A 536 -10.95 -12.09 -20.86
C VAL A 536 -12.17 -11.54 -21.58
N THR A 537 -12.82 -12.39 -22.37
CA THR A 537 -14.12 -12.10 -22.98
C THR A 537 -15.12 -13.20 -22.63
N ALA A 538 -16.35 -12.80 -22.31
CA ALA A 538 -17.45 -13.73 -22.05
C ALA A 538 -18.58 -13.50 -23.09
N SER A 539 -19.18 -14.58 -23.60
CA SER A 539 -20.29 -14.48 -24.56
C SER A 539 -21.59 -13.96 -23.91
N LEU A 540 -21.73 -14.13 -22.60
CA LEU A 540 -22.75 -13.45 -21.81
C LEU A 540 -22.27 -12.04 -21.46
N GLY A 541 -23.16 -11.07 -21.53
CA GLY A 541 -22.89 -9.70 -21.07
C GLY A 541 -22.61 -9.66 -19.54
N ASN A 542 -22.34 -8.48 -19.05
CA ASN A 542 -22.07 -8.25 -17.63
C ASN A 542 -23.37 -8.05 -16.86
N GLY A 543 -23.50 -8.67 -15.69
CA GLY A 543 -24.47 -8.33 -14.67
C GLY A 543 -23.83 -7.35 -13.66
N GLN A 544 -24.59 -6.41 -13.14
CA GLN A 544 -24.26 -5.55 -11.99
C GLN A 544 -22.78 -5.16 -11.85
N SER A 545 -22.32 -4.14 -12.53
CA SER A 545 -21.01 -3.48 -12.32
C SER A 545 -19.76 -4.37 -12.40
N THR A 546 -19.86 -5.60 -12.89
CA THR A 546 -18.72 -6.52 -13.06
C THR A 546 -18.24 -6.53 -14.52
N VAL A 547 -16.96 -6.83 -14.73
CA VAL A 547 -16.35 -6.93 -16.07
C VAL A 547 -15.68 -8.29 -16.26
N PRO A 548 -15.66 -8.87 -17.47
CA PRO A 548 -15.02 -10.17 -17.68
C PRO A 548 -13.55 -10.22 -17.26
N ALA A 549 -12.85 -9.10 -17.29
CA ALA A 549 -11.45 -9.03 -16.85
C ALA A 549 -11.25 -9.51 -15.42
N SER A 550 -12.23 -9.39 -14.53
CA SER A 550 -12.15 -9.87 -13.15
C SER A 550 -12.14 -11.41 -13.02
N ILE A 551 -12.46 -12.15 -14.08
CA ILE A 551 -12.37 -13.62 -14.09
C ILE A 551 -10.92 -14.13 -13.99
N ALA A 552 -9.92 -13.29 -14.31
CA ALA A 552 -8.52 -13.69 -14.33
C ALA A 552 -7.60 -12.53 -13.93
N ASP A 553 -8.01 -11.75 -12.92
CA ASP A 553 -7.23 -10.63 -12.39
C ASP A 553 -6.35 -11.01 -11.18
N GLY A 554 -6.36 -12.29 -10.81
CA GLY A 554 -5.61 -12.80 -9.67
C GLY A 554 -6.28 -12.55 -8.32
N ARG A 555 -7.53 -12.04 -8.30
CA ARG A 555 -8.25 -11.68 -7.08
C ARG A 555 -9.55 -12.47 -6.95
N ASP A 556 -9.64 -13.31 -5.95
CA ASP A 556 -10.91 -14.00 -5.64
C ASP A 556 -12.02 -13.04 -5.22
N SER A 557 -11.62 -11.82 -4.86
CA SER A 557 -12.47 -10.77 -4.32
C SER A 557 -13.29 -10.01 -5.37
N THR A 558 -13.00 -10.19 -6.65
CA THR A 558 -13.62 -9.44 -7.76
C THR A 558 -14.43 -10.36 -8.69
N PRO A 559 -15.52 -11.02 -8.22
CA PRO A 559 -16.24 -11.98 -9.06
C PRO A 559 -16.90 -11.29 -10.25
N TRP A 560 -16.82 -11.92 -11.42
CA TRP A 560 -17.68 -11.61 -12.54
C TRP A 560 -19.00 -12.37 -12.40
N ALA A 561 -20.10 -11.71 -12.75
CA ALA A 561 -21.40 -12.36 -12.89
C ALA A 561 -22.04 -12.01 -14.22
N SER A 562 -22.72 -12.97 -14.85
CA SER A 562 -23.55 -12.72 -16.01
C SER A 562 -24.86 -12.01 -15.61
N PRO A 563 -25.64 -11.45 -16.58
CA PRO A 563 -27.01 -11.03 -16.30
C PRO A 563 -27.85 -12.13 -15.65
N SER A 564 -28.82 -11.75 -14.81
CA SER A 564 -29.66 -12.67 -14.04
C SER A 564 -30.83 -13.29 -14.82
N SER A 565 -30.88 -13.08 -16.13
CA SER A 565 -31.91 -13.66 -17.00
C SER A 565 -31.35 -13.95 -18.40
N GLY A 566 -31.97 -14.91 -19.09
CA GLY A 566 -31.64 -15.23 -20.49
C GLY A 566 -30.38 -16.09 -20.65
N VAL A 567 -29.86 -16.74 -19.61
CA VAL A 567 -28.73 -17.66 -19.75
C VAL A 567 -29.18 -18.93 -20.48
N THR A 568 -28.65 -19.11 -21.69
CA THR A 568 -28.79 -20.33 -22.51
C THR A 568 -27.40 -20.94 -22.71
N PHE A 569 -27.33 -22.24 -22.97
CA PHE A 569 -26.07 -22.94 -23.20
C PHE A 569 -25.97 -23.45 -24.64
N PRO A 570 -24.77 -23.56 -25.23
CA PRO A 570 -23.45 -23.30 -24.60
C PRO A 570 -23.11 -21.82 -24.53
N GLN A 571 -22.33 -21.44 -23.52
CA GLN A 571 -21.72 -20.12 -23.38
C GLN A 571 -20.21 -20.23 -23.41
N THR A 572 -19.49 -19.14 -23.72
CA THR A 572 -18.04 -19.18 -23.79
C THR A 572 -17.38 -18.11 -22.92
N ILE A 573 -16.29 -18.50 -22.27
CA ILE A 573 -15.33 -17.59 -21.63
C ILE A 573 -13.99 -17.82 -22.34
N THR A 574 -13.40 -16.78 -22.90
CA THR A 574 -12.15 -16.85 -23.63
C THR A 574 -11.07 -16.06 -22.87
N LEU A 575 -9.94 -16.70 -22.61
CA LEU A 575 -8.73 -16.08 -22.04
C LEU A 575 -7.70 -15.96 -23.16
N GLU A 576 -7.24 -14.76 -23.45
CA GLU A 576 -6.17 -14.47 -24.40
C GLU A 576 -4.92 -14.01 -23.62
N PHE A 577 -3.90 -14.84 -23.60
CA PHE A 577 -2.66 -14.60 -22.87
C PHE A 577 -1.73 -13.67 -23.67
N PRO A 578 -0.89 -12.88 -22.99
CA PRO A 578 0.08 -12.00 -23.66
C PRO A 578 1.10 -12.74 -24.54
N SER A 579 1.32 -14.03 -24.25
CA SER A 579 2.23 -14.91 -25.02
C SER A 579 1.79 -16.37 -24.88
N ASP A 580 2.31 -17.24 -25.74
CA ASP A 580 2.13 -18.68 -25.61
C ASP A 580 2.57 -19.17 -24.24
N ARG A 581 1.76 -20.04 -23.64
CA ARG A 581 2.05 -20.71 -22.36
C ARG A 581 1.69 -22.18 -22.43
N VAL A 582 2.39 -22.97 -21.62
CA VAL A 582 2.06 -24.38 -21.41
C VAL A 582 0.94 -24.46 -20.38
N VAL A 583 -0.15 -25.11 -20.72
CA VAL A 583 -1.30 -25.33 -19.84
C VAL A 583 -1.52 -26.83 -19.68
N SER A 584 -1.43 -27.32 -18.45
CA SER A 584 -1.71 -28.73 -18.08
C SER A 584 -3.03 -28.90 -17.34
N GLY A 585 -3.64 -27.81 -16.89
CA GLY A 585 -4.92 -27.81 -16.17
C GLY A 585 -5.48 -26.41 -16.01
N ILE A 586 -6.72 -26.35 -15.53
CA ILE A 586 -7.46 -25.11 -15.27
C ILE A 586 -8.10 -25.22 -13.91
N GLU A 587 -8.04 -24.15 -13.15
CA GLU A 587 -8.71 -24.02 -11.86
C GLU A 587 -9.78 -22.93 -11.95
N PHE A 588 -10.93 -23.22 -11.36
CA PHE A 588 -12.08 -22.34 -11.28
C PHE A 588 -12.35 -21.99 -9.82
N ALA A 589 -12.57 -20.73 -9.53
CA ALA A 589 -13.00 -20.26 -8.22
C ALA A 589 -14.36 -19.56 -8.33
N THR A 590 -15.22 -19.76 -7.33
CA THR A 590 -16.49 -19.04 -7.20
C THR A 590 -16.92 -18.95 -5.74
N THR A 591 -17.60 -17.88 -5.36
CA THR A 591 -18.13 -17.67 -4.01
C THR A 591 -19.51 -18.29 -3.80
N PHE A 592 -20.18 -18.71 -4.87
CA PHE A 592 -21.59 -19.18 -4.83
C PHE A 592 -21.76 -20.47 -5.65
N GLY A 593 -20.88 -21.43 -5.41
CA GLY A 593 -20.78 -22.62 -6.22
C GLY A 593 -22.09 -23.37 -6.45
N THR A 594 -22.86 -23.68 -5.40
CA THR A 594 -24.15 -24.38 -5.52
C THR A 594 -25.25 -23.52 -6.13
N GLY A 595 -25.11 -22.18 -6.15
CA GLY A 595 -26.09 -21.25 -6.69
C GLY A 595 -25.81 -20.79 -8.12
N GLN A 596 -24.53 -20.62 -8.49
CA GLN A 596 -24.13 -19.93 -9.72
C GLN A 596 -22.89 -20.54 -10.41
N GLY A 597 -22.27 -21.58 -9.84
CA GLY A 597 -21.04 -22.19 -10.35
C GLY A 597 -21.25 -22.96 -11.65
N ILE A 598 -20.25 -22.94 -12.52
CA ILE A 598 -20.17 -23.74 -13.75
C ILE A 598 -20.18 -25.24 -13.37
N LYS A 599 -20.97 -26.05 -14.05
CA LYS A 599 -21.08 -27.50 -13.78
C LYS A 599 -20.38 -28.37 -14.80
N THR A 600 -20.68 -28.16 -16.06
CA THR A 600 -20.09 -28.95 -17.15
C THR A 600 -19.56 -28.04 -18.24
N LEU A 601 -18.43 -28.43 -18.80
CA LEU A 601 -17.72 -27.61 -19.79
C LEU A 601 -16.84 -28.46 -20.73
N ASP A 602 -16.49 -27.90 -21.87
CA ASP A 602 -15.33 -28.33 -22.66
C ASP A 602 -14.25 -27.25 -22.60
N VAL A 603 -13.00 -27.63 -22.87
CA VAL A 603 -11.88 -26.69 -23.02
C VAL A 603 -11.33 -26.78 -24.42
N GLN A 604 -11.15 -25.63 -25.06
CA GLN A 604 -10.52 -25.49 -26.36
C GLN A 604 -9.26 -24.63 -26.26
N ALA A 605 -8.21 -25.03 -26.95
CA ALA A 605 -6.99 -24.25 -27.12
C ALA A 605 -6.85 -23.75 -28.56
N TRP A 606 -6.31 -22.57 -28.75
CA TRP A 606 -6.01 -22.04 -30.06
C TRP A 606 -4.71 -22.63 -30.57
N GLN A 607 -4.78 -23.43 -31.62
CA GLN A 607 -3.65 -24.13 -32.21
C GLN A 607 -3.73 -24.07 -33.72
N ASN A 608 -2.63 -23.79 -34.39
CA ASN A 608 -2.54 -23.78 -35.87
C ASN A 608 -3.65 -22.96 -36.56
N GLY A 609 -4.03 -21.81 -35.95
CA GLY A 609 -5.05 -20.91 -36.52
C GLY A 609 -6.50 -21.36 -36.31
N ALA A 610 -6.76 -22.37 -35.48
CA ALA A 610 -8.11 -22.90 -35.18
C ALA A 610 -8.26 -23.28 -33.70
N TRP A 611 -9.53 -23.39 -33.28
CA TRP A 611 -9.87 -23.92 -31.95
C TRP A 611 -9.85 -25.46 -31.96
N ALA A 612 -8.98 -26.05 -31.17
CA ALA A 612 -8.90 -27.49 -30.94
C ALA A 612 -9.45 -27.83 -29.55
N THR A 613 -10.38 -28.80 -29.46
CA THR A 613 -10.88 -29.26 -28.15
C THR A 613 -9.81 -30.10 -27.47
N VAL A 614 -9.36 -29.66 -26.29
CA VAL A 614 -8.30 -30.30 -25.48
C VAL A 614 -8.86 -31.01 -24.23
N LEU A 615 -10.10 -30.71 -23.85
CA LEU A 615 -10.85 -31.42 -22.83
C LEU A 615 -12.33 -31.43 -23.21
N THR A 616 -12.97 -32.62 -23.18
CA THR A 616 -14.40 -32.76 -23.42
C THR A 616 -15.06 -33.27 -22.13
N GLY A 617 -16.22 -32.67 -21.77
CA GLY A 617 -17.05 -33.17 -20.67
C GLY A 617 -16.44 -32.95 -19.28
N GLY A 618 -15.62 -31.95 -19.10
CA GLY A 618 -15.13 -31.55 -17.77
C GLY A 618 -16.30 -31.25 -16.82
N SER A 619 -16.22 -31.72 -15.57
CA SER A 619 -17.29 -31.58 -14.57
C SER A 619 -16.74 -30.96 -13.29
N LEU A 620 -17.48 -29.97 -12.77
CA LEU A 620 -17.17 -29.28 -11.52
C LEU A 620 -18.33 -29.53 -10.54
N THR A 621 -17.99 -29.99 -9.34
CA THR A 621 -18.97 -30.21 -8.28
C THR A 621 -18.73 -29.22 -7.16
N TRP A 622 -19.72 -28.40 -6.86
CA TRP A 622 -19.69 -27.36 -5.86
C TRP A 622 -20.47 -27.78 -4.61
N THR A 623 -19.98 -27.40 -3.44
CA THR A 623 -20.61 -27.71 -2.14
C THR A 623 -20.94 -26.43 -1.36
N GLY A 624 -20.26 -25.30 -1.64
CA GLY A 624 -20.47 -24.03 -0.97
C GLY A 624 -21.60 -23.19 -1.55
N GLY A 625 -22.47 -22.69 -0.70
CA GLY A 625 -23.67 -21.92 -1.07
C GLY A 625 -23.57 -20.40 -0.92
N SER A 626 -22.60 -19.86 -0.20
CA SER A 626 -22.46 -18.41 0.03
C SER A 626 -21.12 -18.01 0.66
N ALA A 627 -20.65 -16.83 0.31
CA ALA A 627 -19.60 -16.03 0.97
C ALA A 627 -18.20 -16.66 1.13
N THR A 628 -17.99 -17.93 0.75
CA THR A 628 -16.67 -18.57 0.79
C THR A 628 -16.25 -18.92 -0.62
N VAL A 629 -15.03 -18.53 -1.00
CA VAL A 629 -14.45 -18.94 -2.27
C VAL A 629 -14.20 -20.44 -2.26
N GLU A 630 -14.80 -21.14 -3.21
CA GLU A 630 -14.60 -22.58 -3.44
C GLU A 630 -13.87 -22.75 -4.77
N ARG A 631 -12.82 -23.61 -4.79
CA ARG A 631 -12.01 -23.89 -5.96
C ARG A 631 -12.20 -25.30 -6.47
N ARG A 632 -12.17 -25.45 -7.78
CA ARG A 632 -12.22 -26.76 -8.47
C ARG A 632 -11.24 -26.76 -9.63
N ALA A 633 -10.45 -27.80 -9.71
CA ALA A 633 -9.45 -27.96 -10.77
C ALA A 633 -9.84 -29.06 -11.74
N LEU A 634 -9.53 -28.85 -13.00
CA LEU A 634 -9.59 -29.85 -14.07
C LEU A 634 -8.20 -29.99 -14.68
N SER A 635 -7.69 -31.22 -14.76
CA SER A 635 -6.47 -31.52 -15.49
C SER A 635 -6.81 -31.77 -16.97
N LEU A 636 -5.98 -31.25 -17.87
CA LEU A 636 -6.06 -31.61 -19.28
C LEU A 636 -5.48 -33.02 -19.51
N PRO A 637 -5.98 -33.79 -20.47
CA PRO A 637 -5.43 -35.09 -20.82
C PRO A 637 -3.96 -35.07 -21.23
N ALA A 638 -3.52 -33.95 -21.82
CA ALA A 638 -2.12 -33.62 -22.12
C ALA A 638 -1.91 -32.13 -21.99
N ALA A 639 -0.72 -31.70 -21.60
CA ALA A 639 -0.34 -30.28 -21.60
C ALA A 639 -0.38 -29.70 -23.01
N VAL A 640 -0.85 -28.47 -23.16
CA VAL A 640 -0.98 -27.78 -24.44
C VAL A 640 -0.29 -26.42 -24.39
N THR A 641 0.48 -26.09 -25.43
CA THR A 641 1.05 -24.75 -25.58
C THR A 641 0.09 -23.90 -26.42
N THR A 642 -0.34 -22.75 -25.87
CA THR A 642 -1.33 -21.89 -26.52
C THR A 642 -1.30 -20.47 -26.00
N ALA A 643 -1.59 -19.48 -26.85
CA ALA A 643 -1.86 -18.11 -26.47
C ALA A 643 -3.34 -17.87 -26.08
N LYS A 644 -4.26 -18.79 -26.39
CA LYS A 644 -5.69 -18.60 -26.10
C LYS A 644 -6.37 -19.89 -25.65
N LEU A 645 -7.12 -19.77 -24.56
CA LEU A 645 -8.04 -20.82 -24.10
C LEU A 645 -9.47 -20.35 -24.20
N ARG A 646 -10.38 -21.27 -24.54
CA ARG A 646 -11.81 -21.05 -24.50
C ARG A 646 -12.47 -22.11 -23.63
N ILE A 647 -13.19 -21.68 -22.64
CA ILE A 647 -14.06 -22.50 -21.80
C ILE A 647 -15.43 -22.49 -22.44
N VAL A 648 -15.92 -23.64 -22.89
CA VAL A 648 -17.27 -23.79 -23.46
C VAL A 648 -18.16 -24.34 -22.35
N VAL A 649 -18.87 -23.45 -21.67
CA VAL A 649 -19.77 -23.78 -20.56
C VAL A 649 -21.01 -24.43 -21.11
N LYS A 650 -21.31 -25.67 -20.72
CA LYS A 650 -22.48 -26.47 -21.16
C LYS A 650 -23.60 -26.47 -20.14
N SER A 651 -23.28 -26.30 -18.87
CA SER A 651 -24.28 -26.14 -17.81
C SER A 651 -23.68 -25.44 -16.59
N ALA A 652 -24.53 -24.81 -15.79
CA ALA A 652 -24.17 -24.18 -14.52
C ALA A 652 -25.31 -24.34 -13.51
N ASN A 653 -25.04 -24.07 -12.24
CA ASN A 653 -26.07 -23.82 -11.26
C ASN A 653 -26.71 -22.45 -11.56
N LEU A 654 -28.00 -22.35 -11.58
CA LEU A 654 -28.72 -21.11 -11.95
C LEU A 654 -29.80 -20.77 -10.91
N THR A 655 -29.52 -20.97 -9.63
CA THR A 655 -30.48 -20.66 -8.56
C THR A 655 -30.94 -19.20 -8.60
N TRP A 656 -30.04 -18.29 -9.03
CA TRP A 656 -30.34 -16.85 -9.20
C TRP A 656 -30.35 -16.41 -10.66
N GLY A 657 -30.43 -17.38 -11.59
CA GLY A 657 -30.56 -17.12 -13.02
C GLY A 657 -29.30 -16.66 -13.73
N ASN A 658 -28.14 -16.61 -13.05
CA ASN A 658 -26.86 -16.15 -13.61
C ASN A 658 -25.73 -17.13 -13.28
N ILE A 659 -24.59 -16.96 -13.98
CA ILE A 659 -23.33 -17.62 -13.73
C ILE A 659 -22.43 -16.64 -12.99
N ALA A 660 -21.69 -17.06 -11.97
CA ALA A 660 -20.64 -16.28 -11.33
C ALA A 660 -19.32 -17.04 -11.29
N VAL A 661 -18.24 -16.32 -11.57
CA VAL A 661 -16.87 -16.82 -11.54
C VAL A 661 -16.02 -15.79 -10.83
N SER A 662 -15.33 -16.18 -9.76
CA SER A 662 -14.40 -15.31 -9.03
C SER A 662 -13.03 -15.30 -9.71
N GLU A 663 -12.53 -16.47 -10.16
CA GLU A 663 -11.22 -16.56 -10.81
C GLU A 663 -11.18 -17.78 -11.74
N ILE A 664 -10.47 -17.69 -12.85
CA ILE A 664 -10.01 -18.79 -13.68
C ILE A 664 -8.50 -18.66 -13.83
N SER A 665 -7.77 -19.63 -13.30
CA SER A 665 -6.31 -19.71 -13.44
C SER A 665 -5.90 -20.96 -14.21
N THR A 666 -4.70 -20.93 -14.80
CA THR A 666 -4.13 -22.06 -15.55
C THR A 666 -2.95 -22.64 -14.80
N ARG A 667 -2.78 -23.96 -14.91
CA ARG A 667 -1.68 -24.70 -14.33
C ARG A 667 -0.76 -25.24 -15.42
#